data_7cb8a8c09e8a4aadbbc2e9a3beb09f15
#
_entry.id   7cb8a8c09e8a4aadbbc2e9a3beb09f15
#
_cell.length_a   1.000
_cell.length_b   1.000
_cell.length_c   1.000
_cell.angle_alpha   90.00
_cell.angle_beta   90.00
_cell.angle_gamma   90.00
#
_symmetry.space_group_name_H-M   'P 1'
#
loop_
_entity.id
_entity.type
_entity.pdbx_description
1 polymer ?
#
loop_
_entity_poly.entity_id
_entity_poly.type
_entity_poly.pdbx_seq_one_letter_code
_entity_poly.pdbx_strand_id
1 'polypeptide(L)'
;MAGLPVLDGGSVGAGLDGLGRELAAAVEGEVRVGLHDRMLYATDASLYQVEPLAVVIPSSVEDAVRTVRFCASRGLPILPRGGGTSLAGQCTNRAVVIDFSVNCRSVPSIDAGERRCQVEPGVCVDELNERLAPLGLFWPPDPATSRHANVGGCIGNNAAGARSIRYGRTSENVISIDACLADGTRVRFGSGAARTQPRVADLTGAVVEIVRAHAGLIRDRFPKTVRRNAGYGLDEVLRQVDGGVRTEDVNLAPMLCGSEGTLAVTLGAELRLSPLPVGRGLAVVGFASLDEAVEAVAPILALRPTAVELLDDMVISLAKANPGCSRLLDVLPTVNGLTPAAVLYVEFSAERDHAEIDAGLAALHGLLPGAPATLHADPSAMMRAWALRKAGEPLLHGVPGVRKPVTFTEDNAVPVERLPEFVRRFRDIVARHGTKAAYWAHASVGVLHVRPMIDLHDEGDLAILRSIAVEVADLARELGGVMSGEHGDGRVRSPLLERFFGPELVRAFREVKTLFDPHNLLNPGNIVAPLGMGDTLGRGGPGVESITDRLRVRPNGRDLRPPAVDTYFDYTEQHGLGGAIEQCNGAGVCRKKRGGTMCPSYMATLDERHSTRGRGNALRLAITGQFRGGDAASPSWNDAETLATLDLCLSCKACKAECPSNVDVAKLKAEYLAQGYRERGGAPLAARVFGRVRELSRLASIAPRVANAANRTGLVRAVAERVLGIDPRRTLPEFAAPLHRRVAGRVARRPGHLREGDRAVVLFGDCFTLYGERGLGEAAVRVLAAFGYRVALADAGCCGRATISTGLLEDAAATIDRTTGRLMPWLDDDRVEALLVLEPSCLSALKDDWLSLRTGTPIAARRRIAARAALVEEFLEQRWGSHPNQSSIDAALAARATSERVIFHAHCHQTAMWGAESSSTLLRRIVGDGLTTLDAGCCGMAGSFGYTTTRYDLSMRIGELALFPAVRADPGATVVATGTSCRHQIKDGVGVRALHPVELLASMLG
;
A
#
# COMPACT_ATOMS: atom_id res chain seq x y z
N MET A 1 -31.40 -33.69 2.59
CA MET A 1 -31.37 -32.35 1.98
C MET A 1 -31.82 -31.36 3.04
N ALA A 2 -30.90 -30.82 3.82
CA ALA A 2 -31.17 -29.69 4.69
C ALA A 2 -30.67 -28.44 3.94
N GLY A 3 -31.59 -27.62 3.47
CA GLY A 3 -31.26 -26.31 2.89
C GLY A 3 -30.51 -25.48 3.93
N LEU A 4 -29.51 -24.74 3.50
CA LEU A 4 -28.87 -23.71 4.31
C LEU A 4 -29.97 -22.87 4.99
N PRO A 5 -29.88 -22.55 6.27
CA PRO A 5 -30.88 -21.69 6.90
C PRO A 5 -30.84 -20.34 6.19
N VAL A 6 -31.93 -20.03 5.48
CA VAL A 6 -32.21 -18.67 5.01
C VAL A 6 -32.51 -17.87 6.28
N LEU A 7 -31.53 -17.12 6.75
CA LEU A 7 -31.70 -16.24 7.89
C LEU A 7 -32.42 -14.98 7.35
N ASP A 8 -33.71 -14.86 7.63
CA ASP A 8 -34.49 -13.65 7.34
C ASP A 8 -33.91 -12.45 8.11
N GLY A 9 -33.95 -11.27 7.49
CA GLY A 9 -33.20 -10.05 7.90
C GLY A 9 -33.45 -9.54 9.32
N GLY A 10 -34.43 -10.07 10.07
CA GLY A 10 -34.67 -9.72 11.48
C GLY A 10 -34.05 -10.67 12.50
N SER A 11 -33.67 -11.91 12.10
CA SER A 11 -33.09 -12.94 12.97
C SER A 11 -31.56 -13.08 12.79
N VAL A 12 -30.97 -12.38 11.79
CA VAL A 12 -29.57 -12.53 11.41
C VAL A 12 -28.62 -12.07 12.52
N GLY A 13 -28.92 -10.98 13.25
CA GLY A 13 -28.06 -10.47 14.31
C GLY A 13 -27.93 -11.48 15.48
N ALA A 14 -29.04 -11.97 16.01
CA ALA A 14 -29.04 -12.93 17.12
C ALA A 14 -28.40 -14.28 16.76
N GLY A 15 -28.56 -14.73 15.49
CA GLY A 15 -27.93 -15.94 14.97
C GLY A 15 -26.41 -15.83 14.86
N LEU A 16 -25.91 -14.67 14.42
CA LEU A 16 -24.45 -14.43 14.31
C LEU A 16 -23.78 -14.25 15.67
N ASP A 17 -24.45 -13.64 16.65
CA ASP A 17 -23.95 -13.56 18.03
C ASP A 17 -23.85 -14.95 18.67
N GLY A 18 -24.79 -15.84 18.38
CA GLY A 18 -24.76 -17.25 18.77
C GLY A 18 -23.55 -17.96 18.16
N LEU A 19 -23.40 -17.85 16.82
CA LEU A 19 -22.25 -18.39 16.08
C LEU A 19 -20.93 -17.85 16.64
N GLY A 20 -20.86 -16.55 16.93
CA GLY A 20 -19.67 -15.92 17.48
C GLY A 20 -19.24 -16.49 18.81
N ARG A 21 -20.18 -16.71 19.73
CA ARG A 21 -19.90 -17.33 21.03
C ARG A 21 -19.44 -18.78 20.90
N GLU A 22 -20.09 -19.57 20.07
CA GLU A 22 -19.73 -20.97 19.86
C GLU A 22 -18.35 -21.11 19.21
N LEU A 23 -18.06 -20.25 18.20
CA LEU A 23 -16.78 -20.22 17.53
C LEU A 23 -15.67 -19.75 18.50
N ALA A 24 -15.92 -18.74 19.32
CA ALA A 24 -14.98 -18.26 20.33
C ALA A 24 -14.70 -19.30 21.43
N ALA A 25 -15.64 -20.20 21.71
CA ALA A 25 -15.42 -21.31 22.62
C ALA A 25 -14.60 -22.47 22.01
N ALA A 26 -14.58 -22.56 20.68
CA ALA A 26 -13.87 -23.62 19.93
C ALA A 26 -12.42 -23.26 19.57
N VAL A 27 -12.07 -21.97 19.55
CA VAL A 27 -10.76 -21.45 19.10
C VAL A 27 -10.09 -20.61 20.19
N GLU A 28 -8.78 -20.50 20.14
CA GLU A 28 -7.98 -19.66 21.05
C GLU A 28 -7.75 -18.25 20.50
N GLY A 29 -7.84 -18.10 19.19
CA GLY A 29 -7.64 -16.83 18.49
C GLY A 29 -8.82 -15.88 18.63
N GLU A 30 -8.71 -14.75 17.96
CA GLU A 30 -9.74 -13.72 17.98
C GLU A 30 -10.88 -14.05 17.00
N VAL A 31 -12.14 -13.91 17.46
CA VAL A 31 -13.36 -14.09 16.66
C VAL A 31 -14.10 -12.77 16.55
N ARG A 32 -14.38 -12.34 15.34
CA ARG A 32 -15.07 -11.09 15.01
C ARG A 32 -16.35 -11.37 14.22
N VAL A 33 -17.50 -11.06 14.81
CA VAL A 33 -18.83 -11.22 14.17
C VAL A 33 -19.56 -9.90 13.96
N GLY A 34 -19.05 -8.82 14.53
CA GLY A 34 -19.61 -7.49 14.35
C GLY A 34 -19.66 -7.08 12.87
N LEU A 35 -20.74 -6.41 12.45
CA LEU A 35 -20.95 -6.02 11.07
C LEU A 35 -19.77 -5.20 10.52
N HIS A 36 -19.25 -4.25 11.30
CA HIS A 36 -18.12 -3.41 10.90
C HIS A 36 -16.90 -4.25 10.53
N ASP A 37 -16.49 -5.19 11.40
CA ASP A 37 -15.32 -6.04 11.13
C ASP A 37 -15.53 -6.93 9.93
N ARG A 38 -16.68 -7.59 9.82
CA ARG A 38 -17.02 -8.44 8.68
C ARG A 38 -16.96 -7.67 7.37
N MET A 39 -17.50 -6.45 7.35
CA MET A 39 -17.50 -5.60 6.17
C MET A 39 -16.11 -5.10 5.78
N LEU A 40 -15.15 -4.94 6.70
CA LEU A 40 -13.76 -4.67 6.36
C LEU A 40 -13.07 -5.84 5.65
N TYR A 41 -13.53 -7.06 5.88
CA TYR A 41 -13.06 -8.27 5.19
C TYR A 41 -13.92 -8.66 3.99
N ALA A 42 -14.99 -7.91 3.69
CA ALA A 42 -15.89 -8.18 2.57
C ALA A 42 -15.27 -7.89 1.18
N THR A 43 -14.13 -7.22 1.13
CA THR A 43 -13.44 -6.83 -0.11
C THR A 43 -11.99 -7.32 -0.14
N ASP A 44 -11.45 -7.49 -1.34
CA ASP A 44 -10.03 -7.65 -1.64
C ASP A 44 -9.58 -6.55 -2.64
N ALA A 45 -8.58 -6.81 -3.48
CA ALA A 45 -8.17 -5.86 -4.52
C ALA A 45 -9.01 -5.97 -5.82
N SER A 46 -10.03 -6.80 -5.83
CA SER A 46 -10.94 -6.98 -6.96
C SER A 46 -12.11 -6.00 -6.95
N LEU A 47 -13.00 -6.20 -7.91
CA LEU A 47 -14.25 -5.44 -8.07
C LEU A 47 -15.32 -5.80 -7.05
N TYR A 48 -15.15 -6.87 -6.27
CA TYR A 48 -16.23 -7.53 -5.54
C TYR A 48 -16.32 -7.13 -4.08
N GLN A 49 -17.53 -7.25 -3.55
CA GLN A 49 -17.84 -7.15 -2.13
C GLN A 49 -18.81 -8.26 -1.73
N VAL A 50 -18.38 -9.15 -0.85
CA VAL A 50 -19.21 -10.22 -0.30
C VAL A 50 -19.04 -10.24 1.22
N GLU A 51 -20.12 -10.00 1.95
CA GLU A 51 -20.12 -9.98 3.43
C GLU A 51 -19.83 -11.36 4.01
N PRO A 52 -18.76 -11.53 4.82
CA PRO A 52 -18.46 -12.80 5.50
C PRO A 52 -19.45 -13.10 6.63
N LEU A 53 -19.50 -14.37 7.06
CA LEU A 53 -20.26 -14.81 8.25
C LEU A 53 -19.54 -14.43 9.54
N ALA A 54 -18.24 -14.62 9.59
CA ALA A 54 -17.35 -14.28 10.70
C ALA A 54 -15.93 -14.12 10.20
N VAL A 55 -15.07 -13.52 11.03
CA VAL A 55 -13.62 -13.47 10.82
C VAL A 55 -12.95 -14.10 12.02
N VAL A 56 -12.06 -15.06 11.78
CA VAL A 56 -11.21 -15.69 12.79
C VAL A 56 -9.77 -15.31 12.50
N ILE A 57 -9.08 -14.78 13.50
CA ILE A 57 -7.64 -14.54 13.48
C ILE A 57 -7.02 -15.60 14.39
N PRO A 58 -6.59 -16.75 13.83
CA PRO A 58 -6.12 -17.87 14.65
C PRO A 58 -4.84 -17.49 15.41
N SER A 59 -4.65 -18.01 16.61
CA SER A 59 -3.43 -17.85 17.40
C SER A 59 -2.26 -18.67 16.85
N SER A 60 -2.57 -19.75 16.12
CA SER A 60 -1.61 -20.71 15.56
C SER A 60 -2.24 -21.47 14.39
N VAL A 61 -1.45 -22.25 13.67
CA VAL A 61 -1.98 -23.15 12.62
C VAL A 61 -2.87 -24.26 13.18
N GLU A 62 -2.63 -24.70 14.40
CA GLU A 62 -3.51 -25.65 15.14
C GLU A 62 -4.88 -25.06 15.40
N ASP A 63 -4.92 -23.78 15.74
CA ASP A 63 -6.14 -23.04 15.98
C ASP A 63 -6.95 -22.85 14.68
N ALA A 64 -6.25 -22.65 13.55
CA ALA A 64 -6.90 -22.67 12.24
C ALA A 64 -7.54 -24.04 11.93
N VAL A 65 -6.89 -25.15 12.27
CA VAL A 65 -7.47 -26.51 12.12
C VAL A 65 -8.72 -26.67 12.99
N ARG A 66 -8.71 -26.15 14.24
CA ARG A 66 -9.92 -26.16 15.10
C ARG A 66 -11.06 -25.36 14.44
N THR A 67 -10.74 -24.22 13.85
CA THR A 67 -11.72 -23.41 13.08
C THR A 67 -12.32 -24.21 11.92
N VAL A 68 -11.48 -24.89 11.12
CA VAL A 68 -11.94 -25.74 10.00
C VAL A 68 -12.86 -26.85 10.51
N ARG A 69 -12.48 -27.57 11.58
CA ARG A 69 -13.30 -28.64 12.19
C ARG A 69 -14.65 -28.12 12.67
N PHE A 70 -14.64 -26.98 13.35
CA PHE A 70 -15.88 -26.33 13.77
C PHE A 70 -16.79 -26.02 12.56
N CYS A 71 -16.26 -25.39 11.53
CA CYS A 71 -17.02 -25.07 10.32
C CYS A 71 -17.55 -26.33 9.63
N ALA A 72 -16.72 -27.37 9.49
CA ALA A 72 -17.13 -28.65 8.92
C ALA A 72 -18.30 -29.29 9.67
N SER A 73 -18.25 -29.30 11.03
CA SER A 73 -19.31 -29.87 11.88
C SER A 73 -20.64 -29.12 11.75
N ARG A 74 -20.62 -27.87 11.27
CA ARG A 74 -21.81 -27.01 11.13
C ARG A 74 -22.21 -26.77 9.67
N GLY A 75 -21.46 -27.32 8.70
CA GLY A 75 -21.69 -27.09 7.28
C GLY A 75 -21.46 -25.61 6.87
N LEU A 76 -20.57 -24.90 7.57
CA LEU A 76 -20.26 -23.49 7.31
C LEU A 76 -19.16 -23.35 6.26
N PRO A 77 -19.33 -22.50 5.23
CA PRO A 77 -18.28 -22.21 4.27
C PRO A 77 -17.03 -21.59 4.93
N ILE A 78 -15.86 -21.87 4.36
CA ILE A 78 -14.54 -21.47 4.87
C ILE A 78 -13.82 -20.70 3.78
N LEU A 79 -13.19 -19.58 4.16
CA LEU A 79 -12.32 -18.79 3.29
C LEU A 79 -10.97 -18.58 3.97
N PRO A 80 -9.91 -19.32 3.57
CA PRO A 80 -8.55 -19.02 4.01
C PRO A 80 -8.08 -17.72 3.36
N ARG A 81 -7.50 -16.81 4.14
CA ARG A 81 -7.09 -15.50 3.67
C ARG A 81 -5.71 -15.10 4.18
N GLY A 82 -4.88 -14.56 3.30
CA GLY A 82 -3.62 -13.89 3.60
C GLY A 82 -3.77 -12.38 3.48
N GLY A 83 -2.95 -11.73 2.65
CA GLY A 83 -2.91 -10.28 2.45
C GLY A 83 -4.19 -9.67 1.86
N GLY A 84 -5.07 -10.46 1.26
CA GLY A 84 -6.27 -9.96 0.57
C GLY A 84 -5.91 -9.05 -0.61
N THR A 85 -4.91 -9.43 -1.39
CA THR A 85 -4.37 -8.68 -2.53
C THR A 85 -4.85 -9.21 -3.88
N SER A 86 -5.74 -10.19 -3.88
CA SER A 86 -6.28 -10.84 -5.06
C SER A 86 -7.08 -9.87 -5.93
N LEU A 87 -6.89 -9.95 -7.25
CA LEU A 87 -7.54 -9.09 -8.23
C LEU A 87 -8.78 -9.75 -8.88
N ALA A 88 -9.00 -11.05 -8.65
CA ALA A 88 -10.09 -11.81 -9.28
C ALA A 88 -11.28 -12.14 -8.32
N GLY A 89 -11.20 -11.72 -7.05
CA GLY A 89 -12.30 -11.88 -6.08
C GLY A 89 -12.29 -13.16 -5.26
N GLN A 90 -11.28 -14.00 -5.38
CA GLN A 90 -11.17 -15.26 -4.64
C GLN A 90 -10.98 -15.10 -3.12
N CYS A 91 -10.62 -13.89 -2.65
CA CYS A 91 -10.52 -13.58 -1.22
C CYS A 91 -11.79 -12.93 -0.65
N THR A 92 -12.92 -13.03 -1.33
CA THR A 92 -14.23 -12.53 -0.86
C THR A 92 -15.27 -13.65 -0.90
N ASN A 93 -15.92 -13.93 0.22
CA ASN A 93 -16.97 -14.94 0.25
C ASN A 93 -17.89 -14.79 1.47
N ARG A 94 -19.12 -15.34 1.35
CA ARG A 94 -20.04 -15.51 2.47
C ARG A 94 -19.64 -16.75 3.29
N ALA A 95 -18.54 -16.65 4.00
CA ALA A 95 -17.84 -17.72 4.67
C ALA A 95 -17.28 -17.26 6.03
N VAL A 96 -16.82 -18.20 6.84
CA VAL A 96 -15.91 -17.90 7.95
C VAL A 96 -14.52 -17.64 7.36
N VAL A 97 -14.06 -16.41 7.45
CA VAL A 97 -12.72 -15.99 7.00
C VAL A 97 -11.69 -16.39 8.05
N ILE A 98 -10.64 -17.10 7.65
CA ILE A 98 -9.49 -17.44 8.50
C ILE A 98 -8.30 -16.57 8.04
N ASP A 99 -7.96 -15.53 8.83
CA ASP A 99 -6.86 -14.62 8.50
C ASP A 99 -5.54 -15.11 9.09
N PHE A 100 -4.70 -15.71 8.25
CA PHE A 100 -3.38 -16.20 8.62
C PHE A 100 -2.31 -15.11 8.74
N SER A 101 -2.58 -13.89 8.26
CA SER A 101 -1.57 -12.85 8.06
C SER A 101 -1.03 -12.25 9.36
N VAL A 102 -1.72 -12.44 10.49
CA VAL A 102 -1.40 -11.82 11.78
C VAL A 102 -0.45 -12.68 12.61
N ASN A 103 -0.80 -13.92 12.90
CA ASN A 103 -0.06 -14.78 13.86
C ASN A 103 0.66 -15.96 13.22
N CYS A 104 0.15 -16.57 12.15
CA CYS A 104 0.72 -17.76 11.51
C CYS A 104 1.90 -17.41 10.58
N ARG A 105 3.02 -16.93 11.16
CA ARG A 105 4.14 -16.29 10.44
C ARG A 105 5.52 -16.85 10.81
N SER A 106 5.56 -18.06 11.31
CA SER A 106 6.80 -18.71 11.69
C SER A 106 7.56 -19.22 10.45
N VAL A 107 8.88 -19.22 10.55
CA VAL A 107 9.81 -19.93 9.64
C VAL A 107 10.55 -20.93 10.51
N PRO A 108 10.00 -22.15 10.70
CA PRO A 108 10.51 -23.10 11.67
C PRO A 108 11.91 -23.62 11.36
N SER A 109 12.28 -23.74 10.08
CA SER A 109 13.61 -24.19 9.68
C SER A 109 14.05 -23.56 8.35
N ILE A 110 15.37 -23.33 8.25
CA ILE A 110 16.07 -22.98 7.01
C ILE A 110 17.25 -23.93 6.89
N ASP A 111 17.29 -24.71 5.82
CA ASP A 111 18.41 -25.55 5.45
C ASP A 111 19.11 -24.94 4.23
N ALA A 112 20.20 -24.20 4.52
CA ALA A 112 20.94 -23.51 3.46
C ALA A 112 21.71 -24.49 2.55
N GLY A 113 22.14 -25.65 3.07
CA GLY A 113 22.85 -26.66 2.30
C GLY A 113 21.95 -27.32 1.23
N GLU A 114 20.75 -27.71 1.66
CA GLU A 114 19.73 -28.28 0.78
C GLU A 114 18.88 -27.23 0.04
N ARG A 115 19.13 -25.94 0.30
CA ARG A 115 18.39 -24.80 -0.28
C ARG A 115 16.89 -24.94 -0.13
N ARG A 116 16.43 -25.19 1.07
CA ARG A 116 15.01 -25.30 1.41
C ARG A 116 14.69 -24.65 2.74
N CYS A 117 13.43 -24.27 2.91
CA CYS A 117 12.93 -23.79 4.20
C CYS A 117 11.49 -24.22 4.43
N GLN A 118 11.09 -24.31 5.70
CA GLN A 118 9.70 -24.48 6.11
C GLN A 118 9.11 -23.16 6.55
N VAL A 119 7.87 -22.88 6.12
CA VAL A 119 7.18 -21.63 6.40
C VAL A 119 5.71 -21.86 6.73
N GLU A 120 5.17 -21.02 7.61
CA GLU A 120 3.72 -20.90 7.81
C GLU A 120 3.09 -19.98 6.75
N PRO A 121 1.76 -20.10 6.49
CA PRO A 121 1.10 -19.44 5.38
C PRO A 121 1.07 -17.92 5.47
N GLY A 122 1.13 -17.34 6.67
CA GLY A 122 1.10 -15.89 6.91
C GLY A 122 2.45 -15.19 6.76
N VAL A 123 3.54 -15.91 6.45
CA VAL A 123 4.85 -15.31 6.19
C VAL A 123 4.77 -14.42 4.95
N CYS A 124 5.25 -13.19 5.06
CA CYS A 124 5.33 -12.26 3.93
C CYS A 124 6.54 -12.58 3.05
N VAL A 125 6.40 -12.47 1.73
CA VAL A 125 7.46 -12.83 0.77
C VAL A 125 8.74 -12.03 1.01
N ASP A 126 8.66 -10.69 1.11
CA ASP A 126 9.86 -9.88 1.34
C ASP A 126 10.47 -10.14 2.73
N GLU A 127 9.65 -10.37 3.78
CA GLU A 127 10.16 -10.75 5.11
C GLU A 127 10.93 -12.07 5.11
N LEU A 128 10.48 -13.04 4.30
CA LEU A 128 11.21 -14.30 4.09
C LEU A 128 12.54 -14.02 3.41
N ASN A 129 12.54 -13.27 2.32
CA ASN A 129 13.73 -12.98 1.55
C ASN A 129 14.76 -12.14 2.33
N GLU A 130 14.32 -11.22 3.21
CA GLU A 130 15.22 -10.52 4.15
C GLU A 130 15.94 -11.48 5.11
N ARG A 131 15.26 -12.56 5.57
CA ARG A 131 15.89 -13.58 6.43
C ARG A 131 16.84 -14.49 5.67
N LEU A 132 16.58 -14.74 4.38
CA LEU A 132 17.37 -15.61 3.54
C LEU A 132 18.61 -14.92 2.94
N ALA A 133 18.54 -13.61 2.70
CA ALA A 133 19.60 -12.84 2.06
C ALA A 133 20.98 -12.95 2.74
N PRO A 134 21.12 -12.93 4.09
CA PRO A 134 22.41 -13.15 4.77
C PRO A 134 23.02 -14.54 4.50
N LEU A 135 22.21 -15.50 4.07
CA LEU A 135 22.62 -16.86 3.71
C LEU A 135 22.94 -16.99 2.22
N GLY A 136 22.88 -15.88 1.44
CA GLY A 136 23.08 -15.89 0.01
C GLY A 136 21.92 -16.54 -0.78
N LEU A 137 20.74 -16.63 -0.16
CA LEU A 137 19.57 -17.33 -0.72
C LEU A 137 18.36 -16.40 -0.81
N PHE A 138 17.39 -16.81 -1.64
CA PHE A 138 16.07 -16.17 -1.71
C PHE A 138 15.01 -17.17 -2.22
N TRP A 139 13.74 -16.86 -1.94
CA TRP A 139 12.60 -17.55 -2.55
C TRP A 139 12.17 -16.76 -3.79
N PRO A 140 12.22 -17.37 -5.01
CA PRO A 140 12.16 -16.63 -6.26
C PRO A 140 10.83 -15.98 -6.65
N PRO A 141 9.64 -16.53 -6.33
CA PRO A 141 8.39 -15.89 -6.69
C PRO A 141 8.32 -14.46 -6.14
N ASP A 142 8.28 -13.47 -7.04
CA ASP A 142 8.36 -12.04 -6.73
C ASP A 142 7.13 -11.26 -7.24
N PRO A 143 5.91 -11.59 -6.78
CA PRO A 143 4.73 -10.83 -7.19
C PRO A 143 4.89 -9.34 -6.87
N ALA A 144 4.23 -8.47 -7.63
CA ALA A 144 4.29 -7.02 -7.42
C ALA A 144 3.90 -6.61 -5.97
N THR A 145 3.12 -7.45 -5.30
CA THR A 145 2.65 -7.28 -3.92
C THR A 145 3.56 -7.94 -2.86
N SER A 146 4.77 -8.39 -3.18
CA SER A 146 5.67 -9.17 -2.32
C SER A 146 5.88 -8.59 -0.92
N ARG A 147 5.81 -7.26 -0.75
CA ARG A 147 5.92 -6.56 0.55
C ARG A 147 4.78 -6.85 1.53
N HIS A 148 3.64 -7.38 1.03
CA HIS A 148 2.43 -7.61 1.84
C HIS A 148 1.62 -8.83 1.40
N ALA A 149 2.04 -9.52 0.35
CA ALA A 149 1.54 -10.85 -0.02
C ALA A 149 2.13 -11.91 0.92
N ASN A 150 1.31 -12.90 1.26
CA ASN A 150 1.72 -14.00 2.12
C ASN A 150 1.99 -15.27 1.30
N VAL A 151 2.90 -16.12 1.76
CA VAL A 151 3.27 -17.38 1.07
C VAL A 151 2.04 -18.26 0.83
N GLY A 152 1.13 -18.40 1.82
CA GLY A 152 -0.13 -19.14 1.63
C GLY A 152 -1.02 -18.56 0.53
N GLY A 153 -1.05 -17.23 0.38
CA GLY A 153 -1.73 -16.56 -0.73
C GLY A 153 -1.04 -16.79 -2.07
N CYS A 154 0.30 -16.78 -2.10
CA CYS A 154 1.07 -17.12 -3.30
C CYS A 154 0.82 -18.57 -3.74
N ILE A 155 0.69 -19.51 -2.79
CA ILE A 155 0.31 -20.90 -3.08
C ILE A 155 -1.12 -20.93 -3.63
N GLY A 156 -2.08 -20.28 -2.96
CA GLY A 156 -3.47 -20.27 -3.41
C GLY A 156 -3.65 -19.74 -4.83
N ASN A 157 -2.86 -18.76 -5.24
CA ASN A 157 -2.92 -18.15 -6.58
C ASN A 157 -1.89 -18.69 -7.57
N ASN A 158 -1.00 -19.58 -7.16
CA ASN A 158 0.18 -19.95 -7.96
C ASN A 158 0.94 -18.72 -8.46
N ALA A 159 1.15 -17.76 -7.57
CA ALA A 159 1.69 -16.45 -7.92
C ALA A 159 3.06 -16.56 -8.60
N ALA A 160 3.35 -15.60 -9.46
CA ALA A 160 4.60 -15.44 -10.15
C ALA A 160 5.06 -13.97 -10.10
N GLY A 161 6.11 -13.63 -10.82
CA GLY A 161 6.61 -12.24 -10.88
C GLY A 161 7.44 -12.01 -12.13
N ALA A 162 8.03 -10.84 -12.24
CA ALA A 162 8.77 -10.39 -13.43
C ALA A 162 9.87 -11.36 -13.89
N ARG A 163 10.46 -12.11 -12.94
CA ARG A 163 11.59 -13.01 -13.17
C ARG A 163 11.18 -14.47 -13.35
N SER A 164 9.89 -14.76 -13.54
CA SER A 164 9.38 -16.14 -13.63
C SER A 164 9.85 -16.89 -14.87
N ILE A 165 10.26 -16.21 -15.93
CA ILE A 165 10.91 -16.86 -17.10
C ILE A 165 12.15 -17.64 -16.68
N ARG A 166 12.88 -17.18 -15.65
CA ARG A 166 14.09 -17.82 -15.14
C ARG A 166 13.81 -18.72 -13.94
N TYR A 167 13.00 -18.25 -13.01
CA TYR A 167 12.84 -18.86 -11.68
C TYR A 167 11.51 -19.60 -11.51
N GLY A 168 10.61 -19.54 -12.48
CA GLY A 168 9.32 -20.23 -12.44
C GLY A 168 8.28 -19.55 -11.55
N ARG A 169 7.16 -20.26 -11.39
CA ARG A 169 6.00 -19.90 -10.57
C ARG A 169 6.13 -20.48 -9.16
N THR A 170 5.16 -20.19 -8.30
CA THR A 170 5.08 -20.77 -6.95
C THR A 170 5.08 -22.29 -6.98
N SER A 171 4.31 -22.95 -7.87
CA SER A 171 4.23 -24.41 -7.98
C SER A 171 5.56 -25.10 -8.27
N GLU A 172 6.47 -24.40 -8.94
CA GLU A 172 7.81 -24.91 -9.28
C GLU A 172 8.80 -24.70 -8.12
N ASN A 173 8.45 -23.85 -7.17
CA ASN A 173 9.25 -23.48 -5.98
C ASN A 173 8.66 -24.00 -4.67
N VAL A 174 7.62 -24.85 -4.71
CA VAL A 174 7.04 -25.56 -3.57
C VAL A 174 7.41 -27.04 -3.64
N ILE A 175 8.02 -27.56 -2.57
CA ILE A 175 8.41 -28.97 -2.46
C ILE A 175 7.24 -29.79 -1.90
N SER A 176 6.63 -29.29 -0.82
CA SER A 176 5.48 -29.94 -0.19
C SER A 176 4.58 -28.90 0.49
N ILE A 177 3.32 -29.29 0.72
CA ILE A 177 2.31 -28.45 1.40
C ILE A 177 1.73 -29.23 2.57
N ASP A 178 1.80 -28.66 3.77
CA ASP A 178 1.02 -29.09 4.92
C ASP A 178 -0.36 -28.44 4.82
N ALA A 179 -1.42 -29.25 4.82
CA ALA A 179 -2.78 -28.80 4.54
C ALA A 179 -3.82 -29.38 5.51
N CYS A 180 -4.96 -28.69 5.59
CA CYS A 180 -6.16 -29.17 6.24
C CYS A 180 -7.25 -29.36 5.18
N LEU A 181 -7.80 -30.57 5.09
CA LEU A 181 -8.93 -30.89 4.22
C LEU A 181 -10.24 -30.31 4.79
N ALA A 182 -11.30 -30.35 3.99
CA ALA A 182 -12.62 -29.81 4.35
C ALA A 182 -13.23 -30.42 5.62
N ASP A 183 -12.88 -31.64 5.97
CA ASP A 183 -13.31 -32.36 7.19
C ASP A 183 -12.44 -32.09 8.44
N GLY A 184 -11.41 -31.24 8.31
CA GLY A 184 -10.45 -30.94 9.38
C GLY A 184 -9.31 -31.95 9.52
N THR A 185 -9.15 -32.88 8.58
CA THR A 185 -8.03 -33.83 8.53
C THR A 185 -6.75 -33.10 8.08
N ARG A 186 -5.68 -33.23 8.86
CA ARG A 186 -4.35 -32.72 8.46
C ARG A 186 -3.65 -33.74 7.59
N VAL A 187 -3.09 -33.27 6.50
CA VAL A 187 -2.32 -34.05 5.52
C VAL A 187 -1.11 -33.27 5.03
N ARG A 188 -0.11 -33.98 4.53
CA ARG A 188 1.02 -33.37 3.83
C ARG A 188 1.05 -33.88 2.40
N PHE A 189 0.99 -32.99 1.43
CA PHE A 189 1.19 -33.29 0.01
C PHE A 189 2.66 -33.05 -0.38
N GLY A 190 3.29 -34.06 -0.97
CA GLY A 190 4.68 -34.03 -1.38
C GLY A 190 5.02 -35.31 -2.13
N SER A 191 6.20 -35.40 -2.75
CA SER A 191 6.63 -36.63 -3.40
C SER A 191 6.69 -37.78 -2.38
N GLY A 192 6.09 -38.92 -2.72
CA GLY A 192 6.05 -40.11 -1.86
C GLY A 192 5.17 -40.00 -0.62
N ALA A 193 4.44 -38.89 -0.41
CA ALA A 193 3.56 -38.72 0.75
C ALA A 193 2.43 -39.77 0.79
N ALA A 194 1.97 -40.25 -0.35
CA ALA A 194 0.95 -41.31 -0.44
C ALA A 194 1.45 -42.68 0.11
N ARG A 195 2.74 -42.89 0.25
CA ARG A 195 3.28 -44.13 0.84
C ARG A 195 3.03 -44.23 2.33
N THR A 196 2.92 -43.13 3.02
CA THR A 196 2.87 -43.05 4.49
C THR A 196 1.54 -42.53 5.03
N GLN A 197 0.72 -41.92 4.18
CA GLN A 197 -0.55 -41.32 4.56
C GLN A 197 -1.71 -41.91 3.75
N PRO A 198 -2.55 -42.79 4.36
CA PRO A 198 -3.66 -43.43 3.63
C PRO A 198 -4.58 -42.46 2.91
N ARG A 199 -4.97 -41.36 3.59
CA ARG A 199 -5.87 -40.35 2.99
C ARG A 199 -5.23 -39.65 1.76
N VAL A 200 -3.92 -39.43 1.78
CA VAL A 200 -3.19 -38.89 0.62
C VAL A 200 -3.10 -39.93 -0.48
N ALA A 201 -2.92 -41.22 -0.14
CA ALA A 201 -2.91 -42.31 -1.10
C ALA A 201 -4.24 -42.41 -1.88
N ASP A 202 -5.37 -42.37 -1.17
CA ASP A 202 -6.71 -42.37 -1.76
C ASP A 202 -6.93 -41.19 -2.71
N LEU A 203 -6.60 -39.96 -2.26
CA LEU A 203 -6.72 -38.76 -3.09
C LEU A 203 -5.81 -38.81 -4.32
N THR A 204 -4.54 -39.22 -4.13
CA THR A 204 -3.56 -39.30 -5.21
C THR A 204 -3.96 -40.32 -6.26
N GLY A 205 -4.39 -41.53 -5.82
CA GLY A 205 -4.89 -42.55 -6.72
C GLY A 205 -6.06 -42.08 -7.56
N ALA A 206 -7.09 -41.52 -6.92
CA ALA A 206 -8.29 -41.01 -7.62
C ALA A 206 -7.96 -39.84 -8.57
N VAL A 207 -7.11 -38.90 -8.20
CA VAL A 207 -6.69 -37.81 -9.11
C VAL A 207 -5.93 -38.34 -10.30
N VAL A 208 -5.01 -39.31 -10.11
CA VAL A 208 -4.28 -39.94 -11.21
C VAL A 208 -5.23 -40.67 -12.17
N GLU A 209 -6.25 -41.36 -11.69
CA GLU A 209 -7.28 -42.00 -12.54
C GLU A 209 -8.06 -40.96 -13.35
N ILE A 210 -8.52 -39.84 -12.75
CA ILE A 210 -9.18 -38.76 -13.49
C ILE A 210 -8.28 -38.19 -14.57
N VAL A 211 -7.02 -37.93 -14.26
CA VAL A 211 -6.04 -37.37 -15.20
C VAL A 211 -5.76 -38.35 -16.35
N ARG A 212 -5.64 -39.66 -16.08
CA ARG A 212 -5.49 -40.69 -17.13
C ARG A 212 -6.70 -40.77 -18.03
N ALA A 213 -7.91 -40.74 -17.46
CA ALA A 213 -9.16 -40.77 -18.23
C ALA A 213 -9.31 -39.57 -19.18
N HIS A 214 -8.78 -38.41 -18.80
CA HIS A 214 -8.86 -37.17 -19.58
C HIS A 214 -7.54 -36.77 -20.27
N ALA A 215 -6.52 -37.63 -20.28
CA ALA A 215 -5.17 -37.28 -20.73
C ALA A 215 -5.11 -36.64 -22.13
N GLY A 216 -5.91 -37.19 -23.09
CA GLY A 216 -5.98 -36.61 -24.44
C GLY A 216 -6.50 -35.17 -24.43
N LEU A 217 -7.59 -34.90 -23.71
CA LEU A 217 -8.17 -33.57 -23.61
C LEU A 217 -7.26 -32.58 -22.87
N ILE A 218 -6.55 -33.05 -21.82
CA ILE A 218 -5.57 -32.22 -21.09
C ILE A 218 -4.43 -31.81 -22.02
N ARG A 219 -3.88 -32.75 -22.81
CA ARG A 219 -2.81 -32.44 -23.76
C ARG A 219 -3.26 -31.49 -24.87
N ASP A 220 -4.50 -31.61 -25.31
CA ASP A 220 -5.06 -30.80 -26.41
C ASP A 220 -5.48 -29.39 -25.93
N ARG A 221 -6.25 -29.29 -24.84
CA ARG A 221 -6.94 -28.06 -24.46
C ARG A 221 -6.26 -27.22 -23.39
N PHE A 222 -5.27 -27.79 -22.64
CA PHE A 222 -4.54 -26.98 -21.68
C PHE A 222 -3.61 -25.98 -22.39
N PRO A 223 -3.52 -24.74 -21.86
CA PRO A 223 -2.71 -23.68 -22.46
C PRO A 223 -1.25 -24.08 -22.60
N LYS A 224 -0.60 -23.61 -23.68
CA LYS A 224 0.82 -23.89 -23.97
C LYS A 224 1.74 -22.75 -23.51
N THR A 225 1.28 -21.93 -22.62
CA THR A 225 2.00 -20.78 -22.06
C THR A 225 2.87 -21.17 -20.87
N VAL A 226 3.94 -20.42 -20.63
CA VAL A 226 4.83 -20.60 -19.46
C VAL A 226 4.04 -20.36 -18.18
N ARG A 227 3.23 -19.29 -18.14
CA ARG A 227 2.30 -19.01 -17.06
C ARG A 227 0.90 -19.40 -17.45
N ARG A 228 0.25 -20.17 -16.59
CA ARG A 228 -1.15 -20.58 -16.72
C ARG A 228 -1.72 -20.87 -15.35
N ASN A 229 -2.88 -20.33 -15.06
CA ASN A 229 -3.47 -20.40 -13.73
C ASN A 229 -5.01 -20.41 -13.79
N ALA A 230 -5.59 -21.15 -14.75
CA ALA A 230 -7.02 -21.34 -14.89
C ALA A 230 -7.41 -22.80 -14.64
N GLY A 231 -8.46 -23.02 -13.89
CA GLY A 231 -8.89 -24.34 -13.42
C GLY A 231 -7.91 -24.97 -12.43
N TYR A 232 -7.96 -26.28 -12.29
CA TYR A 232 -6.98 -27.05 -11.51
C TYR A 232 -5.84 -27.53 -12.37
N GLY A 233 -4.61 -27.57 -11.82
CA GLY A 233 -3.39 -27.95 -12.52
C GLY A 233 -3.30 -29.46 -12.85
N LEU A 234 -4.29 -30.00 -13.61
CA LEU A 234 -4.30 -31.43 -14.01
C LEU A 234 -3.13 -31.77 -14.93
N ASP A 235 -2.67 -30.83 -15.72
CA ASP A 235 -1.50 -30.94 -16.58
C ASP A 235 -0.20 -31.12 -15.78
N GLU A 236 -0.09 -30.59 -14.57
CA GLU A 236 1.04 -30.79 -13.68
C GLU A 236 1.10 -32.23 -13.16
N VAL A 237 -0.07 -32.83 -12.92
CA VAL A 237 -0.17 -34.27 -12.55
C VAL A 237 0.08 -35.15 -13.77
N LEU A 238 -0.51 -34.83 -14.94
CA LEU A 238 -0.31 -35.58 -16.19
C LEU A 238 1.17 -35.62 -16.57
N ARG A 239 1.90 -34.50 -16.41
CA ARG A 239 3.35 -34.47 -16.72
C ARG A 239 4.14 -35.45 -15.87
N GLN A 240 3.79 -35.66 -14.59
CA GLN A 240 4.43 -36.65 -13.72
C GLN A 240 4.06 -38.06 -14.16
N VAL A 241 2.80 -38.31 -14.49
CA VAL A 241 2.33 -39.62 -14.98
C VAL A 241 3.00 -39.99 -16.32
N ASP A 242 3.05 -39.03 -17.27
CA ASP A 242 3.74 -39.24 -18.57
C ASP A 242 5.26 -39.44 -18.40
N GLY A 243 5.85 -38.81 -17.38
CA GLY A 243 7.24 -39.01 -16.98
C GLY A 243 7.53 -40.32 -16.26
N GLY A 244 6.54 -41.21 -16.11
CA GLY A 244 6.70 -42.53 -15.50
C GLY A 244 6.78 -42.52 -13.98
N VAL A 245 6.39 -41.43 -13.31
CA VAL A 245 6.32 -41.39 -11.85
C VAL A 245 5.22 -42.34 -11.37
N ARG A 246 5.58 -43.23 -10.42
CA ARG A 246 4.59 -44.17 -9.83
C ARG A 246 3.52 -43.42 -9.07
N THR A 247 2.30 -43.93 -9.06
CA THR A 247 1.15 -43.27 -8.45
C THR A 247 1.41 -42.86 -7.00
N GLU A 248 2.06 -43.70 -6.19
CA GLU A 248 2.41 -43.42 -4.79
C GLU A 248 3.51 -42.32 -4.61
N ASP A 249 4.20 -41.95 -5.68
CA ASP A 249 5.26 -40.94 -5.71
C ASP A 249 4.79 -39.61 -6.34
N VAL A 250 3.59 -39.61 -6.96
CA VAL A 250 3.01 -38.37 -7.53
C VAL A 250 2.86 -37.32 -6.47
N ASN A 251 3.38 -36.14 -6.74
CA ASN A 251 3.25 -34.96 -5.87
C ASN A 251 2.06 -34.12 -6.29
N LEU A 252 1.03 -34.01 -5.43
CA LEU A 252 -0.13 -33.16 -5.67
C LEU A 252 0.08 -31.69 -5.23
N ALA A 253 1.18 -31.34 -4.55
CA ALA A 253 1.43 -29.97 -4.12
C ALA A 253 1.41 -28.93 -5.27
N PRO A 254 1.99 -29.21 -6.48
CA PRO A 254 1.86 -28.31 -7.62
C PRO A 254 0.42 -28.08 -8.11
N MET A 255 -0.48 -29.08 -8.01
CA MET A 255 -1.89 -28.95 -8.36
C MET A 255 -2.65 -28.09 -7.32
N LEU A 256 -2.25 -28.14 -6.04
CA LEU A 256 -2.82 -27.29 -5.01
C LEU A 256 -2.43 -25.82 -5.17
N CYS A 257 -1.29 -25.56 -5.82
CA CYS A 257 -0.90 -24.19 -6.20
C CYS A 257 -1.86 -23.69 -7.30
N GLY A 258 -2.58 -22.60 -7.02
CA GLY A 258 -3.62 -22.07 -7.91
C GLY A 258 -5.03 -22.60 -7.63
N SER A 259 -5.21 -23.42 -6.60
CA SER A 259 -6.54 -23.93 -6.21
C SER A 259 -7.40 -22.91 -5.44
N GLU A 260 -6.89 -21.73 -5.14
CA GLU A 260 -7.63 -20.62 -4.51
C GLU A 260 -8.30 -20.98 -3.17
N GLY A 261 -7.71 -21.95 -2.45
CA GLY A 261 -8.27 -22.46 -1.20
C GLY A 261 -9.57 -23.26 -1.38
N THR A 262 -9.87 -23.76 -2.59
CA THR A 262 -11.08 -24.57 -2.88
C THR A 262 -10.87 -26.06 -2.64
N LEU A 263 -9.62 -26.55 -2.58
CA LEU A 263 -9.28 -27.97 -2.36
C LEU A 263 -8.80 -28.25 -0.92
N ALA A 264 -8.03 -27.35 -0.36
CA ALA A 264 -7.51 -27.49 1.01
C ALA A 264 -7.13 -26.13 1.58
N VAL A 265 -7.04 -26.05 2.91
CA VAL A 265 -6.50 -24.91 3.64
C VAL A 265 -5.01 -25.14 3.87
N THR A 266 -4.15 -24.29 3.32
CA THR A 266 -2.69 -24.36 3.51
C THR A 266 -2.33 -23.99 4.96
N LEU A 267 -1.65 -24.88 5.67
CA LEU A 267 -1.15 -24.69 7.03
C LEU A 267 0.35 -24.37 7.08
N GLY A 268 1.09 -24.80 6.05
CA GLY A 268 2.52 -24.58 5.91
C GLY A 268 3.01 -25.12 4.58
N ALA A 269 4.26 -24.81 4.25
CA ALA A 269 4.91 -25.31 3.05
C ALA A 269 6.42 -25.49 3.25
N GLU A 270 6.97 -26.46 2.55
CA GLU A 270 8.40 -26.56 2.33
C GLU A 270 8.72 -25.95 0.96
N LEU A 271 9.59 -24.95 0.96
CA LEU A 271 9.93 -24.14 -0.20
C LEU A 271 11.34 -24.46 -0.70
N ARG A 272 11.51 -24.43 -2.01
CA ARG A 272 12.81 -24.50 -2.70
C ARG A 272 13.38 -23.10 -2.79
N LEU A 273 14.66 -22.94 -2.42
CA LEU A 273 15.38 -21.68 -2.45
C LEU A 273 16.37 -21.64 -3.61
N SER A 274 16.59 -20.42 -4.13
CA SER A 274 17.62 -20.16 -5.15
C SER A 274 18.76 -19.33 -4.57
N PRO A 275 19.99 -19.48 -5.09
CA PRO A 275 21.09 -18.60 -4.73
C PRO A 275 20.82 -17.19 -5.26
N LEU A 276 21.22 -16.18 -4.48
CA LEU A 276 21.23 -14.80 -4.95
C LEU A 276 22.20 -14.67 -6.14
N PRO A 277 21.79 -13.96 -7.21
CA PRO A 277 22.70 -13.66 -8.30
C PRO A 277 23.86 -12.77 -7.83
N VAL A 278 25.05 -12.97 -8.40
CA VAL A 278 26.24 -12.16 -8.12
C VAL A 278 26.04 -10.69 -8.50
N GLY A 279 25.29 -10.47 -9.59
CA GLY A 279 24.97 -9.14 -10.07
C GLY A 279 23.75 -9.13 -10.98
N ARG A 280 23.26 -7.94 -11.26
CA ARG A 280 22.18 -7.66 -12.21
C ARG A 280 22.50 -6.40 -13.01
N GLY A 281 22.03 -6.37 -14.26
CA GLY A 281 22.07 -5.19 -15.13
C GLY A 281 20.73 -5.04 -15.84
N LEU A 282 20.30 -3.79 -16.03
CA LEU A 282 19.02 -3.45 -16.62
C LEU A 282 19.20 -2.49 -17.80
N ALA A 283 18.61 -2.81 -18.94
CA ALA A 283 18.39 -1.86 -20.02
C ALA A 283 16.91 -1.46 -20.06
N VAL A 284 16.63 -0.14 -20.15
CA VAL A 284 15.29 0.38 -20.47
C VAL A 284 15.34 0.86 -21.93
N VAL A 285 14.66 0.13 -22.82
CA VAL A 285 14.65 0.37 -24.25
C VAL A 285 13.37 1.09 -24.65
N GLY A 286 13.47 2.20 -25.37
CA GLY A 286 12.34 3.02 -25.82
C GLY A 286 11.88 2.69 -27.23
N PHE A 287 10.56 2.78 -27.47
CA PHE A 287 9.93 2.51 -28.77
C PHE A 287 8.96 3.63 -29.15
N ALA A 288 8.81 3.87 -30.46
CA ALA A 288 7.88 4.86 -31.00
C ALA A 288 6.41 4.38 -30.99
N SER A 289 6.19 3.08 -30.85
CA SER A 289 4.85 2.49 -30.74
C SER A 289 4.83 1.26 -29.83
N LEU A 290 3.64 0.92 -29.34
CA LEU A 290 3.39 -0.32 -28.60
C LEU A 290 3.63 -1.56 -29.48
N ASP A 291 3.27 -1.49 -30.76
CA ASP A 291 3.43 -2.59 -31.73
C ASP A 291 4.93 -2.94 -31.91
N GLU A 292 5.80 -1.93 -32.12
CA GLU A 292 7.25 -2.15 -32.18
C GLU A 292 7.80 -2.80 -30.89
N ALA A 293 7.34 -2.35 -29.74
CA ALA A 293 7.79 -2.89 -28.47
C ALA A 293 7.41 -4.37 -28.31
N VAL A 294 6.17 -4.76 -28.63
CA VAL A 294 5.75 -6.17 -28.50
C VAL A 294 6.38 -7.09 -29.56
N GLU A 295 6.67 -6.58 -30.75
CA GLU A 295 7.38 -7.31 -31.80
C GLU A 295 8.85 -7.59 -31.43
N ALA A 296 9.48 -6.72 -30.66
CA ALA A 296 10.85 -6.88 -30.18
C ALA A 296 10.99 -7.98 -29.09
N VAL A 297 9.91 -8.38 -28.43
CA VAL A 297 9.99 -9.30 -27.28
C VAL A 297 10.55 -10.67 -27.66
N ALA A 298 9.98 -11.34 -28.67
CA ALA A 298 10.42 -12.69 -29.05
C ALA A 298 11.90 -12.76 -29.48
N PRO A 299 12.43 -11.84 -30.29
CA PRO A 299 13.87 -11.76 -30.54
C PRO A 299 14.74 -11.57 -29.29
N ILE A 300 14.32 -10.72 -28.35
CA ILE A 300 15.04 -10.46 -27.09
C ILE A 300 15.16 -11.73 -26.25
N LEU A 301 14.14 -12.59 -26.24
CA LEU A 301 14.17 -13.82 -25.45
C LEU A 301 15.27 -14.80 -25.89
N ALA A 302 15.73 -14.75 -27.13
CA ALA A 302 16.88 -15.54 -27.59
C ALA A 302 18.18 -15.22 -26.83
N LEU A 303 18.27 -14.03 -26.25
CA LEU A 303 19.40 -13.57 -25.41
C LEU A 303 19.33 -14.08 -23.97
N ARG A 304 18.28 -14.84 -23.60
CA ARG A 304 18.03 -15.40 -22.25
C ARG A 304 18.02 -14.33 -21.13
N PRO A 305 17.25 -13.24 -21.25
CA PRO A 305 17.13 -12.26 -20.19
C PRO A 305 16.49 -12.87 -18.94
N THR A 306 16.71 -12.24 -17.79
CA THR A 306 16.07 -12.60 -16.52
C THR A 306 14.64 -12.09 -16.45
N ALA A 307 14.36 -10.95 -17.09
CA ALA A 307 13.02 -10.38 -17.23
C ALA A 307 12.92 -9.52 -18.50
N VAL A 308 11.72 -9.49 -19.10
CA VAL A 308 11.34 -8.48 -20.10
C VAL A 308 9.96 -7.95 -19.73
N GLU A 309 9.89 -6.66 -19.36
CA GLU A 309 8.68 -6.02 -18.85
C GLU A 309 8.28 -4.84 -19.72
N LEU A 310 6.99 -4.63 -19.93
CA LEU A 310 6.47 -3.58 -20.80
C LEU A 310 5.71 -2.52 -19.99
N LEU A 311 5.87 -1.24 -20.37
CA LEU A 311 4.99 -0.13 -19.99
C LEU A 311 4.59 0.66 -21.24
N ASP A 312 3.31 1.08 -21.32
CA ASP A 312 2.77 1.91 -22.38
C ASP A 312 2.78 3.42 -22.07
N ASP A 313 2.38 4.22 -23.04
CA ASP A 313 2.30 5.68 -22.96
C ASP A 313 1.28 6.17 -21.92
N MET A 314 0.20 5.44 -21.69
CA MET A 314 -0.80 5.80 -20.67
C MET A 314 -0.18 5.75 -19.28
N VAL A 315 0.52 4.67 -18.94
CA VAL A 315 1.22 4.55 -17.65
C VAL A 315 2.31 5.60 -17.50
N ILE A 316 3.10 5.84 -18.54
CA ILE A 316 4.18 6.85 -18.54
C ILE A 316 3.59 8.27 -18.35
N SER A 317 2.48 8.58 -19.02
CA SER A 317 1.79 9.88 -18.89
C SER A 317 1.23 10.09 -17.47
N LEU A 318 0.67 9.06 -16.86
CA LEU A 318 0.19 9.11 -15.48
C LEU A 318 1.34 9.27 -14.49
N ALA A 319 2.47 8.62 -14.74
CA ALA A 319 3.68 8.78 -13.91
C ALA A 319 4.19 10.24 -13.98
N LYS A 320 4.14 10.86 -15.16
CA LYS A 320 4.50 12.28 -15.34
C LYS A 320 3.60 13.22 -14.55
N ALA A 321 2.31 12.92 -14.48
CA ALA A 321 1.33 13.71 -13.74
C ALA A 321 1.39 13.49 -12.21
N ASN A 322 1.99 12.39 -11.75
CA ASN A 322 2.07 12.04 -10.33
C ASN A 322 3.36 12.59 -9.69
N PRO A 323 3.30 13.50 -8.68
CA PRO A 323 4.48 14.09 -8.06
C PRO A 323 5.45 13.09 -7.42
N GLY A 324 4.95 11.94 -6.97
CA GLY A 324 5.78 10.86 -6.39
C GLY A 324 6.56 10.07 -7.43
N CYS A 325 6.03 9.96 -8.64
CA CYS A 325 6.59 9.16 -9.72
C CYS A 325 7.32 10.00 -10.79
N SER A 326 6.99 11.29 -10.94
CA SER A 326 7.57 12.15 -11.97
C SER A 326 9.10 12.23 -11.92
N ARG A 327 9.67 12.18 -10.71
CA ARG A 327 11.12 12.10 -10.47
C ARG A 327 11.78 10.77 -10.87
N LEU A 328 10.97 9.74 -11.17
CA LEU A 328 11.46 8.44 -11.62
C LEU A 328 11.56 8.36 -13.16
N LEU A 329 11.09 9.37 -13.88
CA LEU A 329 11.09 9.36 -15.35
C LEU A 329 12.46 9.58 -15.96
N ASP A 330 13.45 10.01 -15.18
CA ASP A 330 14.86 10.14 -15.58
C ASP A 330 15.52 8.81 -15.98
N VAL A 331 14.90 7.67 -15.58
CA VAL A 331 15.36 6.34 -15.97
C VAL A 331 14.97 5.97 -17.41
N LEU A 332 14.03 6.69 -18.03
CA LEU A 332 13.52 6.40 -19.37
C LEU A 332 14.41 7.05 -20.46
N PRO A 333 14.66 6.36 -21.58
CA PRO A 333 15.27 6.97 -22.75
C PRO A 333 14.28 7.93 -23.42
N THR A 334 14.78 8.76 -24.34
CA THR A 334 13.96 9.57 -25.25
C THR A 334 13.97 8.97 -26.64
N VAL A 335 12.83 8.95 -27.32
CA VAL A 335 12.66 8.51 -28.71
C VAL A 335 12.42 9.75 -29.55
N ASN A 336 13.32 10.06 -30.50
CA ASN A 336 13.24 11.28 -31.35
C ASN A 336 13.07 12.58 -30.52
N GLY A 337 13.70 12.64 -29.34
CA GLY A 337 13.61 13.80 -28.43
C GLY A 337 12.29 13.87 -27.62
N LEU A 338 11.42 12.90 -27.75
CA LEU A 338 10.13 12.82 -27.06
C LEU A 338 10.12 11.68 -26.03
N THR A 339 9.15 11.71 -25.12
CA THR A 339 8.83 10.58 -24.24
C THR A 339 8.42 9.37 -25.09
N PRO A 340 8.94 8.15 -24.83
CA PRO A 340 8.61 6.97 -25.62
C PRO A 340 7.12 6.61 -25.51
N ALA A 341 6.55 6.04 -26.60
CA ALA A 341 5.20 5.50 -26.60
C ALA A 341 5.10 4.15 -25.88
N ALA A 342 6.21 3.41 -25.82
CA ALA A 342 6.32 2.21 -25.00
C ALA A 342 7.79 2.00 -24.61
N VAL A 343 8.01 1.29 -23.49
CA VAL A 343 9.36 0.87 -23.07
C VAL A 343 9.38 -0.59 -22.68
N LEU A 344 10.52 -1.24 -22.98
CA LEU A 344 10.85 -2.57 -22.44
C LEU A 344 11.97 -2.46 -21.42
N TYR A 345 11.75 -3.04 -20.25
CA TYR A 345 12.75 -3.28 -19.21
C TYR A 345 13.37 -4.66 -19.46
N VAL A 346 14.62 -4.72 -19.85
CA VAL A 346 15.32 -5.98 -20.13
C VAL A 346 16.41 -6.18 -19.10
N GLU A 347 16.21 -7.14 -18.18
CA GLU A 347 17.14 -7.45 -17.09
C GLU A 347 17.97 -8.69 -17.41
N PHE A 348 19.28 -8.61 -17.13
CA PHE A 348 20.20 -9.76 -17.12
C PHE A 348 20.76 -9.96 -15.71
N SER A 349 20.90 -11.21 -15.28
CA SER A 349 21.51 -11.58 -14.00
C SER A 349 22.71 -12.46 -14.21
N ALA A 350 23.76 -12.21 -13.45
CA ALA A 350 24.99 -13.02 -13.43
C ALA A 350 24.95 -14.07 -12.33
N GLU A 351 25.36 -15.29 -12.64
CA GLU A 351 25.53 -16.37 -11.67
C GLU A 351 26.99 -16.52 -11.20
N ARG A 352 27.95 -16.17 -12.04
CA ARG A 352 29.38 -16.35 -11.78
C ARG A 352 30.15 -15.06 -11.72
N ASP A 353 30.01 -14.21 -12.73
CA ASP A 353 30.70 -12.92 -12.79
C ASP A 353 29.91 -11.87 -13.60
N HIS A 354 30.29 -10.60 -13.43
CA HIS A 354 29.60 -9.48 -14.07
C HIS A 354 29.74 -9.46 -15.62
N ALA A 355 30.71 -10.18 -16.21
CA ALA A 355 30.87 -10.24 -17.64
C ALA A 355 29.67 -10.88 -18.36
N GLU A 356 28.90 -11.73 -17.62
CA GLU A 356 27.64 -12.28 -18.15
C GLU A 356 26.61 -11.18 -18.43
N ILE A 357 26.58 -10.15 -17.59
CA ILE A 357 25.69 -8.98 -17.75
C ILE A 357 26.12 -8.14 -18.95
N ASP A 358 27.41 -7.81 -19.00
CA ASP A 358 27.98 -6.98 -20.07
C ASP A 358 27.77 -7.63 -21.45
N ALA A 359 27.97 -8.94 -21.55
CA ALA A 359 27.71 -9.70 -22.76
C ALA A 359 26.22 -9.67 -23.16
N GLY A 360 25.30 -9.81 -22.19
CA GLY A 360 23.85 -9.72 -22.42
C GLY A 360 23.43 -8.34 -22.93
N LEU A 361 23.91 -7.28 -22.30
CA LEU A 361 23.63 -5.89 -22.69
C LEU A 361 24.22 -5.54 -24.06
N ALA A 362 25.42 -5.99 -24.36
CA ALA A 362 26.05 -5.80 -25.68
C ALA A 362 25.28 -6.55 -26.78
N ALA A 363 24.84 -7.78 -26.49
CA ALA A 363 24.02 -8.56 -27.42
C ALA A 363 22.66 -7.89 -27.69
N LEU A 364 22.04 -7.32 -26.66
CA LEU A 364 20.79 -6.55 -26.79
C LEU A 364 20.97 -5.33 -27.68
N HIS A 365 22.06 -4.58 -27.48
CA HIS A 365 22.39 -3.44 -28.32
C HIS A 365 22.62 -3.85 -29.78
N GLY A 366 23.30 -4.99 -29.99
CA GLY A 366 23.51 -5.54 -31.34
C GLY A 366 22.22 -6.03 -32.01
N LEU A 367 21.25 -6.51 -31.22
CA LEU A 367 19.95 -6.96 -31.71
C LEU A 367 19.03 -5.80 -32.11
N LEU A 368 19.10 -4.69 -31.39
CA LEU A 368 18.26 -3.50 -31.57
C LEU A 368 19.12 -2.26 -31.90
N PRO A 369 19.85 -2.27 -33.01
CA PRO A 369 20.73 -1.18 -33.36
C PRO A 369 19.92 0.10 -33.69
N GLY A 370 20.14 1.16 -32.95
CA GLY A 370 19.42 2.41 -33.09
C GLY A 370 18.17 2.58 -32.20
N ALA A 371 17.74 1.55 -31.45
CA ALA A 371 16.72 1.74 -30.41
C ALA A 371 17.35 2.49 -29.22
N PRO A 372 16.79 3.63 -28.80
CA PRO A 372 17.32 4.37 -27.66
C PRO A 372 17.17 3.55 -26.38
N ALA A 373 18.25 3.42 -25.62
CA ALA A 373 18.26 2.66 -24.38
C ALA A 373 19.01 3.39 -23.27
N THR A 374 18.50 3.31 -22.03
CA THR A 374 19.21 3.73 -20.83
C THR A 374 19.68 2.49 -20.09
N LEU A 375 20.99 2.42 -19.79
CA LEU A 375 21.59 1.29 -19.10
C LEU A 375 21.76 1.61 -17.60
N HIS A 376 21.34 0.70 -16.74
CA HIS A 376 21.42 0.81 -15.30
C HIS A 376 22.18 -0.39 -14.73
N ALA A 377 23.43 -0.19 -14.31
CA ALA A 377 24.26 -1.17 -13.61
C ALA A 377 24.32 -0.88 -12.09
N ASP A 378 24.12 0.40 -11.70
CA ASP A 378 24.08 0.79 -10.29
C ASP A 378 22.78 0.30 -9.63
N PRO A 379 22.88 -0.39 -8.46
CA PRO A 379 21.70 -0.91 -7.74
C PRO A 379 20.64 0.16 -7.41
N SER A 380 21.05 1.39 -7.10
CA SER A 380 20.12 2.49 -6.80
C SER A 380 19.36 2.95 -8.04
N ALA A 381 20.04 3.07 -9.18
CA ALA A 381 19.41 3.42 -10.47
C ALA A 381 18.44 2.31 -10.92
N MET A 382 18.83 1.05 -10.81
CA MET A 382 17.94 -0.09 -11.09
C MET A 382 16.72 -0.10 -10.19
N MET A 383 16.90 0.19 -8.88
CA MET A 383 15.79 0.24 -7.93
C MET A 383 14.80 1.35 -8.32
N ARG A 384 15.25 2.53 -8.77
CA ARG A 384 14.38 3.59 -9.29
C ARG A 384 13.62 3.16 -10.55
N ALA A 385 14.30 2.50 -11.49
CA ALA A 385 13.66 1.99 -12.70
C ALA A 385 12.56 0.96 -12.37
N TRP A 386 12.85 0.01 -11.51
CA TRP A 386 11.86 -0.96 -11.03
C TRP A 386 10.75 -0.33 -10.20
N ALA A 387 11.03 0.75 -9.46
CA ALA A 387 10.00 1.49 -8.73
C ALA A 387 8.98 2.12 -9.70
N LEU A 388 9.42 2.69 -10.82
CA LEU A 388 8.52 3.18 -11.89
C LEU A 388 7.68 2.05 -12.48
N ARG A 389 8.31 0.90 -12.80
CA ARG A 389 7.59 -0.27 -13.34
C ARG A 389 6.52 -0.79 -12.36
N LYS A 390 6.86 -0.90 -11.07
CA LYS A 390 5.93 -1.35 -10.02
C LYS A 390 4.81 -0.35 -9.73
N ALA A 391 5.03 0.94 -10.00
CA ALA A 391 4.01 1.97 -9.87
C ALA A 391 2.96 1.94 -11.00
N GLY A 392 3.21 1.22 -12.11
CA GLY A 392 2.34 1.22 -13.29
C GLY A 392 0.90 0.86 -12.99
N GLU A 393 0.65 -0.28 -12.38
CA GLU A 393 -0.72 -0.71 -12.03
C GLU A 393 -1.43 0.30 -11.12
N PRO A 394 -0.84 0.69 -10.01
CA PRO A 394 -1.49 1.63 -9.12
C PRO A 394 -1.74 3.03 -9.69
N LEU A 395 -0.89 3.53 -10.57
CA LEU A 395 -1.07 4.83 -11.24
C LEU A 395 -2.35 4.89 -12.07
N LEU A 396 -2.78 3.77 -12.62
CA LEU A 396 -3.99 3.69 -13.43
C LEU A 396 -5.26 4.09 -12.68
N HIS A 397 -5.30 3.94 -11.36
CA HIS A 397 -6.45 4.40 -10.58
C HIS A 397 -6.56 5.93 -10.51
N GLY A 398 -5.47 6.65 -10.85
CA GLY A 398 -5.45 8.10 -10.98
C GLY A 398 -5.95 8.63 -12.33
N VAL A 399 -6.39 7.78 -13.26
CA VAL A 399 -6.94 8.22 -14.57
C VAL A 399 -8.12 9.16 -14.35
N PRO A 400 -8.13 10.35 -15.00
CA PRO A 400 -9.25 11.27 -14.93
C PRO A 400 -10.52 10.69 -15.56
N GLY A 401 -11.68 11.15 -15.12
CA GLY A 401 -12.97 10.69 -15.63
C GLY A 401 -13.65 9.64 -14.77
N VAL A 402 -14.90 9.35 -15.11
CA VAL A 402 -15.76 8.39 -14.38
C VAL A 402 -15.41 6.95 -14.76
N ARG A 403 -15.06 6.70 -16.02
CA ARG A 403 -14.55 5.39 -16.45
C ARG A 403 -13.16 5.15 -15.89
N LYS A 404 -12.94 4.02 -15.23
CA LYS A 404 -11.70 3.62 -14.61
C LYS A 404 -11.14 2.34 -15.23
N PRO A 405 -9.82 2.11 -15.20
CA PRO A 405 -9.22 0.86 -15.64
C PRO A 405 -9.62 -0.27 -14.70
N VAL A 406 -10.35 -1.25 -15.22
CA VAL A 406 -11.03 -2.29 -14.41
C VAL A 406 -10.42 -3.66 -14.63
N THR A 407 -10.29 -4.45 -13.53
CA THR A 407 -9.63 -5.76 -13.49
C THR A 407 -10.60 -6.91 -13.79
N PHE A 408 -11.07 -7.04 -15.02
CA PHE A 408 -12.00 -8.13 -15.38
C PHE A 408 -11.49 -9.04 -16.51
N THR A 409 -10.68 -8.51 -17.42
CA THR A 409 -10.12 -9.24 -18.56
C THR A 409 -8.60 -9.12 -18.63
N GLU A 410 -7.97 -8.62 -17.60
CA GLU A 410 -6.53 -8.54 -17.49
C GLU A 410 -5.90 -9.92 -17.24
N ASP A 411 -4.56 -10.04 -17.33
CA ASP A 411 -3.80 -11.23 -16.95
C ASP A 411 -3.88 -12.39 -17.97
N ASN A 412 -4.27 -12.06 -19.22
CA ASN A 412 -4.19 -13.06 -20.26
C ASN A 412 -2.73 -13.39 -20.58
N ALA A 413 -2.43 -14.68 -20.76
CA ALA A 413 -1.15 -15.11 -21.28
C ALA A 413 -1.33 -15.78 -22.64
N VAL A 414 -0.47 -15.47 -23.60
CA VAL A 414 -0.38 -16.12 -24.91
C VAL A 414 1.07 -16.55 -25.19
N PRO A 415 1.31 -17.54 -26.09
CA PRO A 415 2.65 -17.79 -26.57
C PRO A 415 3.30 -16.48 -27.07
N VAL A 416 4.56 -16.25 -26.72
CA VAL A 416 5.21 -14.95 -26.94
C VAL A 416 5.21 -14.56 -28.43
N GLU A 417 5.32 -15.53 -29.30
CA GLU A 417 5.27 -15.33 -30.76
C GLU A 417 3.90 -14.81 -31.24
N ARG A 418 2.85 -15.04 -30.46
CA ARG A 418 1.49 -14.59 -30.74
C ARG A 418 1.14 -13.27 -30.06
N LEU A 419 2.06 -12.73 -29.24
CA LEU A 419 1.84 -11.51 -28.46
C LEU A 419 1.46 -10.28 -29.35
N PRO A 420 2.14 -10.02 -30.48
CA PRO A 420 1.80 -8.90 -31.35
C PRO A 420 0.38 -9.05 -31.93
N GLU A 421 -0.03 -10.24 -32.35
CA GLU A 421 -1.36 -10.51 -32.86
C GLU A 421 -2.42 -10.30 -31.77
N PHE A 422 -2.17 -10.84 -30.57
CA PHE A 422 -3.08 -10.71 -29.44
C PHE A 422 -3.31 -9.26 -29.08
N VAL A 423 -2.25 -8.44 -28.98
CA VAL A 423 -2.34 -7.00 -28.64
C VAL A 423 -3.16 -6.25 -29.70
N ARG A 424 -2.92 -6.46 -30.99
CA ARG A 424 -3.67 -5.81 -32.06
C ARG A 424 -5.15 -6.16 -32.00
N ARG A 425 -5.49 -7.46 -31.94
CA ARG A 425 -6.88 -7.93 -31.89
C ARG A 425 -7.60 -7.51 -30.61
N PHE A 426 -6.89 -7.49 -29.47
CA PHE A 426 -7.45 -6.99 -28.22
C PHE A 426 -7.79 -5.48 -28.32
N ARG A 427 -6.90 -4.69 -28.88
CA ARG A 427 -7.12 -3.26 -29.13
C ARG A 427 -8.34 -3.03 -30.03
N ASP A 428 -8.52 -3.86 -31.05
CA ASP A 428 -9.68 -3.80 -31.94
C ASP A 428 -10.99 -4.15 -31.18
N ILE A 429 -10.98 -5.14 -30.29
CA ILE A 429 -12.12 -5.46 -29.42
C ILE A 429 -12.50 -4.24 -28.58
N VAL A 430 -11.54 -3.67 -27.86
CA VAL A 430 -11.77 -2.51 -27.00
C VAL A 430 -12.32 -1.31 -27.81
N ALA A 431 -11.75 -1.04 -28.97
CA ALA A 431 -12.18 0.05 -29.83
C ALA A 431 -13.61 -0.13 -30.37
N ARG A 432 -14.01 -1.37 -30.77
CA ARG A 432 -15.39 -1.67 -31.20
C ARG A 432 -16.42 -1.41 -30.11
N HIS A 433 -16.04 -1.57 -28.85
CA HIS A 433 -16.89 -1.28 -27.69
C HIS A 433 -16.83 0.20 -27.24
N GLY A 434 -16.17 1.09 -27.99
CA GLY A 434 -16.14 2.52 -27.73
C GLY A 434 -15.42 2.90 -26.42
N THR A 435 -14.41 2.12 -26.02
CA THR A 435 -13.60 2.40 -24.84
C THR A 435 -12.11 2.37 -25.18
N LYS A 436 -11.27 2.61 -24.18
CA LYS A 436 -9.81 2.55 -24.25
C LYS A 436 -9.27 1.59 -23.21
N ALA A 437 -8.01 1.18 -23.31
CA ALA A 437 -7.36 0.34 -22.33
C ALA A 437 -5.94 0.80 -22.07
N ALA A 438 -5.42 0.52 -20.87
CA ALA A 438 -4.02 0.62 -20.52
C ALA A 438 -3.34 -0.74 -20.69
N TYR A 439 -2.05 -0.74 -21.08
CA TYR A 439 -1.28 -1.94 -21.36
C TYR A 439 0.03 -1.96 -20.57
N TRP A 440 0.24 -3.00 -19.80
CA TRP A 440 1.56 -3.35 -19.27
C TRP A 440 1.68 -4.87 -19.23
N ALA A 441 2.89 -5.40 -19.20
CA ALA A 441 3.06 -6.84 -19.37
C ALA A 441 4.30 -7.39 -18.66
N HIS A 442 4.18 -8.66 -18.25
CA HIS A 442 5.32 -9.55 -18.11
C HIS A 442 5.60 -10.15 -19.49
N ALA A 443 6.20 -9.34 -20.37
CA ALA A 443 6.30 -9.66 -21.79
C ALA A 443 7.14 -10.90 -22.04
N SER A 444 8.15 -11.17 -21.19
CA SER A 444 9.00 -12.37 -21.27
C SER A 444 8.26 -13.70 -21.24
N VAL A 445 7.07 -13.74 -20.70
CA VAL A 445 6.24 -14.96 -20.55
C VAL A 445 4.88 -14.82 -21.22
N GLY A 446 4.69 -13.77 -22.04
CA GLY A 446 3.49 -13.51 -22.81
C GLY A 446 2.27 -13.09 -21.97
N VAL A 447 2.45 -12.65 -20.72
CA VAL A 447 1.36 -12.20 -19.84
C VAL A 447 1.12 -10.71 -20.03
N LEU A 448 -0.11 -10.35 -20.34
CA LEU A 448 -0.58 -8.99 -20.54
C LEU A 448 -1.58 -8.59 -19.47
N HIS A 449 -1.34 -7.44 -18.89
CA HIS A 449 -2.30 -6.77 -18.01
C HIS A 449 -2.96 -5.65 -18.80
N VAL A 450 -4.10 -5.94 -19.42
CA VAL A 450 -4.87 -4.97 -20.19
C VAL A 450 -6.12 -4.59 -19.42
N ARG A 451 -6.28 -3.30 -19.10
CA ARG A 451 -7.41 -2.81 -18.33
C ARG A 451 -8.28 -1.86 -19.15
N PRO A 452 -9.41 -2.33 -19.71
CA PRO A 452 -10.36 -1.45 -20.35
C PRO A 452 -10.99 -0.47 -19.35
N MET A 453 -11.34 0.72 -19.87
CA MET A 453 -11.92 1.82 -19.11
C MET A 453 -13.44 1.62 -19.02
N ILE A 454 -13.95 1.40 -17.80
CA ILE A 454 -15.36 1.07 -17.52
C ILE A 454 -15.88 1.93 -16.36
N ASP A 455 -17.11 2.43 -16.46
CA ASP A 455 -17.86 2.97 -15.32
C ASP A 455 -18.72 1.86 -14.71
N LEU A 456 -18.32 1.34 -13.54
CA LEU A 456 -19.06 0.27 -12.86
C LEU A 456 -20.43 0.70 -12.32
N HIS A 457 -20.73 1.99 -12.34
CA HIS A 457 -22.03 2.54 -11.98
C HIS A 457 -23.00 2.60 -13.18
N ASP A 458 -22.52 2.43 -14.43
CA ASP A 458 -23.32 2.51 -15.65
C ASP A 458 -23.69 1.12 -16.19
N GLU A 459 -24.97 0.88 -16.43
CA GLU A 459 -25.47 -0.43 -16.93
C GLU A 459 -24.98 -0.74 -18.35
N GLY A 460 -24.82 0.28 -19.19
CA GLY A 460 -24.29 0.11 -20.54
C GLY A 460 -22.83 -0.34 -20.49
N ASP A 461 -22.03 0.26 -19.62
CA ASP A 461 -20.63 -0.12 -19.41
C ASP A 461 -20.50 -1.52 -18.79
N LEU A 462 -21.43 -1.94 -17.91
CA LEU A 462 -21.48 -3.32 -17.42
C LEU A 462 -21.79 -4.34 -18.52
N ALA A 463 -22.61 -3.98 -19.50
CA ALA A 463 -22.82 -4.82 -20.67
C ALA A 463 -21.57 -4.90 -21.56
N ILE A 464 -20.87 -3.79 -21.77
CA ILE A 464 -19.58 -3.73 -22.46
C ILE A 464 -18.55 -4.61 -21.74
N LEU A 465 -18.45 -4.53 -20.41
CA LEU A 465 -17.57 -5.35 -19.59
C LEU A 465 -17.79 -6.85 -19.87
N ARG A 466 -19.06 -7.32 -19.83
CA ARG A 466 -19.37 -8.73 -20.10
C ARG A 466 -19.00 -9.15 -21.52
N SER A 467 -19.27 -8.31 -22.51
CA SER A 467 -18.94 -8.61 -23.90
C SER A 467 -17.43 -8.72 -24.14
N ILE A 468 -16.67 -7.73 -23.67
CA ILE A 468 -15.21 -7.75 -23.78
C ILE A 468 -14.63 -8.98 -23.07
N ALA A 469 -15.11 -9.34 -21.87
CA ALA A 469 -14.61 -10.50 -21.13
C ALA A 469 -14.76 -11.80 -21.93
N VAL A 470 -15.90 -11.99 -22.59
CA VAL A 470 -16.18 -13.16 -23.42
C VAL A 470 -15.31 -13.16 -24.68
N GLU A 471 -15.26 -12.06 -25.43
CA GLU A 471 -14.49 -11.96 -26.69
C GLU A 471 -12.99 -12.15 -26.44
N VAL A 472 -12.45 -11.62 -25.34
CA VAL A 472 -11.03 -11.77 -25.00
C VAL A 472 -10.72 -13.18 -24.52
N ALA A 473 -11.62 -13.85 -23.80
CA ALA A 473 -11.44 -15.26 -23.41
C ALA A 473 -11.39 -16.16 -24.67
N ASP A 474 -12.25 -15.91 -25.66
CA ASP A 474 -12.23 -16.63 -26.94
C ASP A 474 -10.94 -16.37 -27.72
N LEU A 475 -10.48 -15.10 -27.77
CA LEU A 475 -9.24 -14.71 -28.43
C LEU A 475 -8.03 -15.40 -27.78
N ALA A 476 -7.96 -15.41 -26.45
CA ALA A 476 -6.87 -16.08 -25.72
C ALA A 476 -6.85 -17.58 -26.05
N ARG A 477 -8.02 -18.25 -26.05
CA ARG A 477 -8.11 -19.68 -26.41
C ARG A 477 -7.70 -19.94 -27.85
N GLU A 478 -8.17 -19.14 -28.82
CA GLU A 478 -7.83 -19.25 -30.24
C GLU A 478 -6.33 -19.17 -30.48
N LEU A 479 -5.63 -18.33 -29.73
CA LEU A 479 -4.18 -18.16 -29.84
C LEU A 479 -3.35 -19.14 -28.99
N GLY A 480 -3.99 -20.18 -28.40
CA GLY A 480 -3.33 -21.17 -27.55
C GLY A 480 -2.88 -20.64 -26.15
N GLY A 481 -3.48 -19.54 -25.76
CA GLY A 481 -3.23 -18.86 -24.49
C GLY A 481 -4.15 -19.29 -23.35
N VAL A 482 -4.22 -18.45 -22.31
CA VAL A 482 -5.05 -18.62 -21.11
C VAL A 482 -5.66 -17.32 -20.64
N MET A 483 -6.81 -17.40 -19.98
CA MET A 483 -7.50 -16.25 -19.40
C MET A 483 -6.75 -15.65 -18.18
N SER A 484 -6.00 -16.46 -17.46
CA SER A 484 -5.21 -16.04 -16.31
C SER A 484 -3.81 -16.64 -16.35
N GLY A 485 -2.80 -15.78 -16.36
CA GLY A 485 -1.40 -16.17 -16.24
C GLY A 485 -0.97 -16.40 -14.78
N GLU A 486 -1.48 -15.57 -13.84
CA GLU A 486 -1.04 -15.59 -12.45
C GLU A 486 -2.10 -15.18 -11.41
N HIS A 487 -3.15 -14.40 -11.79
CA HIS A 487 -4.12 -13.85 -10.83
C HIS A 487 -5.20 -14.84 -10.39
N GLY A 488 -5.38 -15.95 -11.10
CA GLY A 488 -6.37 -16.98 -10.84
C GLY A 488 -7.73 -16.70 -11.51
N ASP A 489 -8.66 -17.61 -11.31
CA ASP A 489 -9.99 -17.51 -11.87
C ASP A 489 -10.89 -16.60 -11.02
N GLY A 490 -10.93 -16.86 -9.72
CA GLY A 490 -11.79 -16.14 -8.79
C GLY A 490 -13.23 -16.05 -9.26
N ARG A 491 -13.91 -14.96 -8.86
CA ARG A 491 -15.28 -14.67 -9.32
C ARG A 491 -15.33 -14.16 -10.75
N VAL A 492 -14.26 -13.58 -11.23
CA VAL A 492 -14.24 -12.90 -12.52
C VAL A 492 -14.13 -13.86 -13.72
N ARG A 493 -13.43 -14.99 -13.57
CA ARG A 493 -13.13 -15.92 -14.67
C ARG A 493 -13.81 -17.27 -14.52
N SER A 494 -14.18 -17.69 -13.30
CA SER A 494 -14.88 -18.94 -13.06
C SER A 494 -16.14 -19.10 -13.96
N PRO A 495 -16.94 -18.05 -14.21
CA PRO A 495 -18.08 -18.16 -15.15
C PRO A 495 -17.69 -18.47 -16.60
N LEU A 496 -16.44 -18.27 -16.98
CA LEU A 496 -15.96 -18.48 -18.35
C LEU A 496 -15.22 -19.82 -18.54
N LEU A 497 -14.99 -20.58 -17.46
CA LEU A 497 -14.18 -21.80 -17.52
C LEU A 497 -14.76 -22.85 -18.47
N GLU A 498 -16.09 -23.09 -18.48
CA GLU A 498 -16.69 -24.07 -19.38
C GLU A 498 -16.59 -23.63 -20.84
N ARG A 499 -16.74 -22.31 -21.12
CA ARG A 499 -16.49 -21.77 -22.45
C ARG A 499 -15.05 -21.95 -22.88
N PHE A 500 -14.12 -21.83 -21.96
CA PHE A 500 -12.67 -21.92 -22.25
C PHE A 500 -12.19 -23.35 -22.41
N PHE A 501 -12.45 -24.24 -21.43
CA PHE A 501 -11.94 -25.63 -21.40
C PHE A 501 -12.88 -26.64 -22.03
N GLY A 502 -14.15 -26.33 -22.17
CA GLY A 502 -15.22 -27.23 -22.57
C GLY A 502 -15.78 -28.05 -21.40
N PRO A 503 -17.00 -28.62 -21.58
CA PRO A 503 -17.73 -29.27 -20.48
C PRO A 503 -17.03 -30.51 -19.91
N GLU A 504 -16.27 -31.25 -20.71
CA GLU A 504 -15.60 -32.48 -20.25
C GLU A 504 -14.46 -32.21 -19.29
N LEU A 505 -13.61 -31.20 -19.55
CA LEU A 505 -12.53 -30.84 -18.64
C LEU A 505 -13.07 -30.14 -17.38
N VAL A 506 -14.11 -29.32 -17.51
CA VAL A 506 -14.79 -28.73 -16.34
C VAL A 506 -15.42 -29.82 -15.48
N ARG A 507 -15.95 -30.89 -16.08
CA ARG A 507 -16.38 -32.08 -15.34
C ARG A 507 -15.22 -32.72 -14.55
N ALA A 508 -14.06 -32.88 -15.16
CA ALA A 508 -12.87 -33.40 -14.47
C ALA A 508 -12.46 -32.50 -13.29
N PHE A 509 -12.52 -31.17 -13.43
CA PHE A 509 -12.32 -30.24 -12.30
C PHE A 509 -13.34 -30.47 -11.18
N ARG A 510 -14.62 -30.67 -11.52
CA ARG A 510 -15.70 -30.96 -10.55
C ARG A 510 -15.50 -32.30 -9.86
N GLU A 511 -14.96 -33.30 -10.54
CA GLU A 511 -14.61 -34.60 -9.97
C GLU A 511 -13.50 -34.43 -8.94
N VAL A 512 -12.43 -33.68 -9.25
CA VAL A 512 -11.36 -33.37 -8.29
C VAL A 512 -11.93 -32.59 -7.11
N LYS A 513 -12.75 -31.56 -7.32
CA LYS A 513 -13.39 -30.81 -6.24
C LYS A 513 -14.20 -31.72 -5.32
N THR A 514 -14.96 -32.67 -5.89
CA THR A 514 -15.77 -33.64 -5.14
C THR A 514 -14.91 -34.56 -4.23
N LEU A 515 -13.72 -34.95 -4.68
CA LEU A 515 -12.78 -35.77 -3.89
C LEU A 515 -12.26 -35.04 -2.65
N PHE A 516 -11.94 -33.74 -2.81
CA PHE A 516 -11.35 -32.93 -1.75
C PHE A 516 -12.39 -32.29 -0.83
N ASP A 517 -13.52 -31.87 -1.40
CA ASP A 517 -14.55 -31.11 -0.68
C ASP A 517 -15.96 -31.45 -1.22
N PRO A 518 -16.50 -32.62 -0.88
CA PRO A 518 -17.81 -33.07 -1.37
C PRO A 518 -18.97 -32.19 -0.92
N HIS A 519 -18.81 -31.43 0.17
CA HIS A 519 -19.84 -30.56 0.74
C HIS A 519 -19.72 -29.09 0.30
N ASN A 520 -18.74 -28.76 -0.56
CA ASN A 520 -18.49 -27.42 -1.06
C ASN A 520 -18.29 -26.38 0.08
N LEU A 521 -17.54 -26.73 1.11
CA LEU A 521 -17.26 -25.85 2.25
C LEU A 521 -16.07 -24.90 1.97
N LEU A 522 -15.10 -25.35 1.19
CA LEU A 522 -13.86 -24.62 0.94
C LEU A 522 -14.05 -23.61 -0.20
N ASN A 523 -14.09 -22.35 0.12
CA ASN A 523 -14.19 -21.19 -0.78
C ASN A 523 -15.20 -21.36 -1.93
N PRO A 524 -16.48 -21.68 -1.63
CA PRO A 524 -17.47 -22.00 -2.65
C PRO A 524 -17.70 -20.83 -3.62
N GLY A 525 -18.05 -21.16 -4.86
CA GLY A 525 -18.32 -20.17 -5.93
C GLY A 525 -17.05 -19.68 -6.66
N ASN A 526 -15.89 -20.27 -6.39
CA ASN A 526 -14.67 -20.05 -7.14
C ASN A 526 -14.25 -21.35 -7.85
N ILE A 527 -13.69 -21.24 -9.04
CA ILE A 527 -13.30 -22.30 -9.93
C ILE A 527 -14.52 -23.17 -10.32
N VAL A 528 -14.87 -24.19 -9.54
CA VAL A 528 -16.02 -25.08 -9.78
C VAL A 528 -16.69 -25.51 -8.46
N ALA A 529 -17.97 -25.94 -8.57
CA ALA A 529 -18.65 -26.66 -7.49
C ALA A 529 -18.50 -28.20 -7.66
N PRO A 530 -18.67 -29.02 -6.59
CA PRO A 530 -18.68 -30.48 -6.68
C PRO A 530 -19.76 -31.02 -7.62
N LEU A 531 -19.61 -32.25 -8.08
CA LEU A 531 -20.63 -32.97 -8.84
C LEU A 531 -21.93 -33.10 -8.02
N GLY A 532 -23.07 -33.05 -8.70
CA GLY A 532 -24.39 -33.20 -8.08
C GLY A 532 -24.94 -31.97 -7.37
N MET A 533 -24.19 -30.87 -7.28
CA MET A 533 -24.68 -29.60 -6.71
C MET A 533 -25.29 -28.64 -7.76
N GLY A 534 -25.80 -29.17 -8.86
CA GLY A 534 -26.49 -28.41 -9.92
C GLY A 534 -25.52 -27.64 -10.84
N ASP A 535 -25.90 -27.49 -12.11
CA ASP A 535 -25.22 -26.60 -13.05
C ASP A 535 -25.64 -25.15 -12.76
N THR A 536 -24.90 -24.49 -11.90
CA THR A 536 -25.19 -23.12 -11.47
C THR A 536 -24.20 -22.11 -12.05
N LEU A 537 -23.52 -22.48 -13.12
CA LEU A 537 -22.80 -21.52 -13.97
C LEU A 537 -23.83 -20.61 -14.65
N GLY A 538 -24.14 -19.49 -14.03
CA GLY A 538 -24.89 -18.40 -14.64
C GLY A 538 -26.37 -18.26 -14.29
N ARG A 539 -26.99 -19.02 -13.38
CA ARG A 539 -28.38 -18.83 -12.93
C ARG A 539 -28.55 -19.08 -11.43
N GLY A 540 -28.22 -18.06 -10.59
CA GLY A 540 -28.85 -17.87 -9.28
C GLY A 540 -28.88 -18.99 -8.23
N GLY A 541 -28.05 -20.05 -8.38
CA GLY A 541 -27.88 -21.09 -7.38
C GLY A 541 -26.64 -20.81 -6.48
N PRO A 542 -26.30 -21.64 -5.47
CA PRO A 542 -25.09 -21.48 -4.66
C PRO A 542 -23.81 -21.80 -5.46
N GLY A 543 -23.78 -21.47 -6.75
CA GLY A 543 -22.71 -21.64 -7.71
C GLY A 543 -22.07 -20.33 -8.14
N VAL A 544 -21.32 -20.38 -9.23
CA VAL A 544 -20.61 -19.23 -9.80
C VAL A 544 -21.60 -18.19 -10.30
N GLU A 545 -21.54 -16.99 -9.71
CA GLU A 545 -22.38 -15.85 -10.08
C GLU A 545 -21.86 -15.21 -11.39
N SER A 546 -22.66 -14.34 -12.02
CA SER A 546 -22.21 -13.55 -13.17
C SER A 546 -21.03 -12.66 -12.79
N ILE A 547 -20.13 -12.38 -13.73
CA ILE A 547 -18.96 -11.51 -13.51
C ILE A 547 -19.31 -10.09 -13.04
N THR A 548 -20.56 -9.67 -13.18
CA THR A 548 -21.06 -8.37 -12.72
C THR A 548 -21.91 -8.45 -11.45
N ASP A 549 -22.04 -9.63 -10.86
CA ASP A 549 -22.74 -9.79 -9.58
C ASP A 549 -21.81 -9.44 -8.43
N ARG A 550 -22.37 -8.95 -7.33
CA ARG A 550 -21.60 -8.61 -6.11
C ARG A 550 -20.50 -7.58 -6.32
N LEU A 551 -20.63 -6.68 -7.30
CA LEU A 551 -19.68 -5.59 -7.47
C LEU A 551 -19.65 -4.70 -6.21
N ARG A 552 -18.47 -4.23 -5.83
CA ARG A 552 -18.27 -3.41 -4.62
C ARG A 552 -19.13 -2.14 -4.60
N VAL A 553 -19.39 -1.58 -5.77
CA VAL A 553 -20.28 -0.41 -5.94
C VAL A 553 -21.75 -0.83 -6.08
N ARG A 554 -22.03 -2.13 -6.30
CA ARG A 554 -23.37 -2.72 -6.49
C ARG A 554 -23.48 -4.09 -5.79
N PRO A 555 -23.22 -4.20 -4.49
CA PRO A 555 -23.05 -5.50 -3.82
C PRO A 555 -24.31 -6.37 -3.84
N ASN A 556 -25.50 -5.76 -3.97
CA ASN A 556 -26.78 -6.44 -4.06
C ASN A 556 -27.49 -6.11 -5.40
N GLY A 557 -26.73 -5.88 -6.48
CA GLY A 557 -27.25 -5.48 -7.79
C GLY A 557 -27.73 -4.03 -7.88
N ARG A 558 -27.81 -3.31 -6.76
CA ARG A 558 -28.23 -1.90 -6.70
C ARG A 558 -27.00 -0.99 -6.67
N ASP A 559 -27.02 0.05 -7.49
CA ASP A 559 -25.98 1.09 -7.47
C ASP A 559 -25.98 1.87 -6.14
N LEU A 560 -24.83 1.89 -5.47
CA LEU A 560 -24.60 2.56 -4.19
C LEU A 560 -23.71 3.79 -4.36
N ARG A 561 -24.06 4.70 -5.25
CA ARG A 561 -23.34 5.96 -5.37
C ARG A 561 -23.43 6.76 -4.06
N PRO A 562 -22.28 7.22 -3.53
CA PRO A 562 -22.31 8.16 -2.42
C PRO A 562 -23.11 9.40 -2.80
N PRO A 563 -23.95 9.94 -1.91
CA PRO A 563 -24.72 11.15 -2.20
C PRO A 563 -23.79 12.35 -2.40
N ALA A 564 -24.25 13.33 -3.18
CA ALA A 564 -23.59 14.63 -3.29
C ALA A 564 -23.61 15.32 -1.92
N VAL A 565 -22.44 15.73 -1.43
CA VAL A 565 -22.27 16.38 -0.14
C VAL A 565 -21.57 17.72 -0.33
N ASP A 566 -22.09 18.77 0.36
CA ASP A 566 -21.36 20.02 0.45
C ASP A 566 -20.16 19.84 1.37
N THR A 567 -18.96 19.84 0.78
CA THR A 567 -17.69 19.51 1.42
C THR A 567 -16.89 20.74 1.77
N TYR A 568 -16.09 20.65 2.83
CA TYR A 568 -15.13 21.69 3.21
C TYR A 568 -13.89 21.68 2.31
N PHE A 569 -13.46 20.49 1.88
CA PHE A 569 -12.37 20.36 0.91
C PHE A 569 -12.91 20.31 -0.52
N ASP A 570 -12.07 20.73 -1.46
CA ASP A 570 -12.30 20.54 -2.88
C ASP A 570 -11.92 19.13 -3.30
N TYR A 571 -12.91 18.42 -3.87
CA TYR A 571 -12.78 17.07 -4.43
C TYR A 571 -13.17 17.04 -5.92
N THR A 572 -13.11 18.18 -6.61
CA THR A 572 -13.55 18.28 -8.02
C THR A 572 -12.75 17.33 -8.92
N GLU A 573 -11.44 17.23 -8.71
CA GLU A 573 -10.57 16.33 -9.47
C GLU A 573 -10.90 14.83 -9.27
N GLN A 574 -11.54 14.49 -8.15
CA GLN A 574 -11.97 13.12 -7.82
C GLN A 574 -13.46 12.90 -8.09
N HIS A 575 -14.15 13.78 -8.80
CA HIS A 575 -15.61 13.72 -9.04
C HIS A 575 -16.44 13.71 -7.73
N GLY A 576 -16.01 14.46 -6.74
CA GLY A 576 -16.67 14.58 -5.44
C GLY A 576 -16.06 13.68 -4.36
N LEU A 577 -16.63 13.79 -3.15
CA LEU A 577 -16.17 13.02 -1.98
C LEU A 577 -16.28 11.50 -2.21
N GLY A 578 -17.34 11.05 -2.87
CA GLY A 578 -17.54 9.64 -3.21
C GLY A 578 -16.38 9.08 -4.04
N GLY A 579 -16.03 9.75 -5.13
CA GLY A 579 -14.92 9.34 -5.98
C GLY A 579 -13.57 9.36 -5.27
N ALA A 580 -13.36 10.33 -4.35
CA ALA A 580 -12.14 10.38 -3.54
C ALA A 580 -12.00 9.17 -2.59
N ILE A 581 -13.12 8.64 -2.08
CA ILE A 581 -13.14 7.46 -1.22
C ILE A 581 -12.96 6.18 -2.06
N GLU A 582 -13.57 6.12 -3.24
CA GLU A 582 -13.49 4.99 -4.16
C GLU A 582 -12.13 4.85 -4.85
N GLN A 583 -11.22 5.83 -4.74
CA GLN A 583 -9.84 5.69 -5.19
C GLN A 583 -9.12 4.50 -4.54
N CYS A 584 -9.56 4.04 -3.37
CA CYS A 584 -8.99 2.83 -2.76
C CYS A 584 -9.40 1.58 -3.53
N ASN A 585 -8.48 1.02 -4.30
CA ASN A 585 -8.68 -0.22 -5.06
C ASN A 585 -8.53 -1.52 -4.23
N GLY A 586 -8.16 -1.43 -2.95
CA GLY A 586 -7.97 -2.61 -2.11
C GLY A 586 -6.60 -3.31 -2.23
N ALA A 587 -5.69 -2.86 -3.10
CA ALA A 587 -4.38 -3.51 -3.36
C ALA A 587 -3.53 -3.78 -2.11
N GLY A 588 -3.77 -3.03 -1.02
CA GLY A 588 -3.18 -3.36 0.27
C GLY A 588 -1.73 -2.94 0.47
N VAL A 589 -1.16 -2.05 -0.36
CA VAL A 589 0.20 -1.49 -0.17
C VAL A 589 0.37 -0.89 1.24
N CYS A 590 -0.71 -0.40 1.85
CA CYS A 590 -0.75 0.08 3.23
C CYS A 590 -0.61 -1.01 4.31
N ARG A 591 -0.56 -2.29 3.93
CA ARG A 591 -0.35 -3.43 4.82
C ARG A 591 1.11 -3.88 4.91
N LYS A 592 2.03 -3.09 4.37
CA LYS A 592 3.46 -3.33 4.59
C LYS A 592 3.77 -3.28 6.10
N LYS A 593 4.74 -4.07 6.53
CA LYS A 593 5.08 -4.20 7.95
C LYS A 593 6.36 -3.44 8.33
N ARG A 594 7.14 -3.02 7.32
CA ARG A 594 8.42 -2.29 7.49
C ARG A 594 8.63 -1.30 6.35
N GLY A 595 9.51 -0.35 6.59
CA GLY A 595 9.97 0.66 5.62
C GLY A 595 8.90 1.70 5.26
N GLY A 596 9.33 2.93 4.99
CA GLY A 596 8.47 4.07 4.71
C GLY A 596 7.58 4.46 5.89
N THR A 597 6.58 5.30 5.62
CA THR A 597 5.76 5.90 6.69
C THR A 597 4.32 5.39 6.70
N MET A 598 3.78 4.91 5.55
CA MET A 598 2.34 4.63 5.42
C MET A 598 1.85 3.56 6.38
N CYS A 599 0.81 3.91 7.13
CA CYS A 599 0.07 3.21 8.16
C CYS A 599 0.91 2.70 9.35
N PRO A 600 1.52 3.62 10.14
CA PRO A 600 2.27 3.23 11.32
C PRO A 600 1.44 2.44 12.34
N SER A 601 0.15 2.76 12.48
CA SER A 601 -0.76 2.01 13.35
C SER A 601 -0.98 0.58 12.87
N TYR A 602 -1.09 0.34 11.55
CA TYR A 602 -1.15 -1.01 11.01
C TYR A 602 0.16 -1.77 11.27
N MET A 603 1.32 -1.15 11.00
CA MET A 603 2.62 -1.78 11.27
C MET A 603 2.76 -2.25 12.73
N ALA A 604 2.20 -1.47 13.68
CA ALA A 604 2.28 -1.79 15.10
C ALA A 604 1.24 -2.82 15.56
N THR A 605 0.10 -2.98 14.86
CA THR A 605 -1.01 -3.82 15.34
C THR A 605 -1.33 -4.98 14.42
N LEU A 606 -1.00 -4.89 13.13
CA LEU A 606 -1.39 -5.80 12.06
C LEU A 606 -2.91 -5.95 11.87
N ASP A 607 -3.70 -5.08 12.48
CA ASP A 607 -5.16 -5.07 12.36
C ASP A 607 -5.61 -4.36 11.09
N GLU A 608 -6.48 -4.99 10.30
CA GLU A 608 -7.04 -4.45 9.06
C GLU A 608 -7.69 -3.08 9.27
N ARG A 609 -8.38 -2.86 10.39
CA ARG A 609 -8.98 -1.58 10.76
C ARG A 609 -8.00 -0.40 10.69
N HIS A 610 -6.73 -0.66 10.99
CA HIS A 610 -5.69 0.37 11.12
C HIS A 610 -4.92 0.63 9.83
N SER A 611 -5.25 -0.06 8.74
CA SER A 611 -4.68 0.18 7.41
C SER A 611 -5.42 1.33 6.69
N THR A 612 -4.80 1.92 5.65
CA THR A 612 -5.48 2.86 4.74
C THR A 612 -6.67 2.19 4.07
N ARG A 613 -6.52 0.90 3.67
CA ARG A 613 -7.57 0.09 3.06
C ARG A 613 -8.76 -0.08 4.01
N GLY A 614 -8.53 -0.48 5.25
CA GLY A 614 -9.58 -0.63 6.26
C GLY A 614 -10.32 0.68 6.52
N ARG A 615 -9.58 1.79 6.67
CA ARG A 615 -10.17 3.13 6.85
C ARG A 615 -10.95 3.60 5.63
N GLY A 616 -10.41 3.38 4.42
CA GLY A 616 -11.11 3.70 3.17
C GLY A 616 -12.42 2.91 3.03
N ASN A 617 -12.40 1.60 3.35
CA ASN A 617 -13.60 0.77 3.38
C ASN A 617 -14.61 1.26 4.43
N ALA A 618 -14.18 1.52 5.67
CA ALA A 618 -15.07 2.03 6.72
C ALA A 618 -15.76 3.33 6.30
N LEU A 619 -15.02 4.28 5.72
CA LEU A 619 -15.57 5.53 5.18
C LEU A 619 -16.57 5.27 4.06
N ARG A 620 -16.24 4.42 3.08
CA ARG A 620 -17.12 4.09 1.96
C ARG A 620 -18.44 3.50 2.48
N LEU A 621 -18.36 2.53 3.38
CA LEU A 621 -19.52 1.85 3.96
C LEU A 621 -20.39 2.81 4.79
N ALA A 622 -19.78 3.69 5.57
CA ALA A 622 -20.49 4.70 6.35
C ALA A 622 -21.21 5.72 5.47
N ILE A 623 -20.55 6.23 4.41
CA ILE A 623 -21.13 7.27 3.54
C ILE A 623 -22.19 6.68 2.59
N THR A 624 -22.08 5.42 2.21
CA THR A 624 -23.12 4.73 1.42
C THR A 624 -24.22 4.09 2.27
N GLY A 625 -24.21 4.32 3.60
CA GLY A 625 -25.27 3.84 4.52
C GLY A 625 -25.28 2.33 4.79
N GLN A 626 -24.26 1.59 4.35
CA GLN A 626 -24.24 0.12 4.44
C GLN A 626 -24.18 -0.42 5.88
N PHE A 627 -23.78 0.37 6.86
CA PHE A 627 -23.82 -0.02 8.28
C PHE A 627 -25.20 0.10 8.95
N ARG A 628 -26.17 0.76 8.30
CA ARG A 628 -27.51 0.96 8.86
C ARG A 628 -28.53 -0.10 8.43
N GLY A 629 -28.16 -1.04 7.56
CA GLY A 629 -29.04 -2.10 7.10
C GLY A 629 -30.29 -1.64 6.34
N GLY A 630 -30.33 -0.42 5.87
CA GLY A 630 -31.49 0.18 5.23
C GLY A 630 -31.28 0.50 3.75
N ASP A 631 -32.41 0.67 3.04
CA ASP A 631 -32.46 0.96 1.61
C ASP A 631 -32.01 2.39 1.21
N ALA A 632 -31.71 3.25 2.14
CA ALA A 632 -31.38 4.63 1.88
C ALA A 632 -29.87 4.85 1.88
N ALA A 633 -29.32 5.31 0.77
CA ALA A 633 -27.96 5.81 0.64
C ALA A 633 -27.77 7.13 1.42
N SER A 634 -28.01 7.10 2.73
CA SER A 634 -27.81 8.26 3.62
C SER A 634 -26.51 8.10 4.39
N PRO A 635 -25.60 9.08 4.36
CA PRO A 635 -24.36 9.01 5.09
C PRO A 635 -24.57 8.82 6.60
N SER A 636 -23.71 8.02 7.22
CA SER A 636 -23.60 7.86 8.67
C SER A 636 -22.36 8.62 9.16
N TRP A 637 -22.47 9.93 9.39
CA TRP A 637 -21.32 10.78 9.79
C TRP A 637 -20.85 10.54 11.23
N ASN A 638 -21.64 9.86 12.04
CA ASN A 638 -21.37 9.60 13.45
C ASN A 638 -21.40 8.11 13.78
N ASP A 639 -21.08 7.24 12.80
CA ASP A 639 -20.93 5.82 13.05
C ASP A 639 -19.78 5.57 14.02
N ALA A 640 -20.08 4.93 15.16
CA ALA A 640 -19.14 4.78 16.26
C ALA A 640 -17.92 3.91 15.89
N GLU A 641 -18.13 2.84 15.12
CA GLU A 641 -17.05 1.94 14.69
C GLU A 641 -16.16 2.58 13.62
N THR A 642 -16.76 3.35 12.72
CA THR A 642 -16.00 4.15 11.74
C THR A 642 -15.16 5.20 12.43
N LEU A 643 -15.72 5.91 13.43
CA LEU A 643 -14.99 6.88 14.22
C LEU A 643 -13.83 6.21 14.97
N ALA A 644 -14.04 5.04 15.60
CA ALA A 644 -13.01 4.28 16.27
C ALA A 644 -11.88 3.84 15.29
N THR A 645 -12.25 3.39 14.10
CA THR A 645 -11.32 3.02 13.04
C THR A 645 -10.48 4.20 12.54
N LEU A 646 -11.09 5.39 12.42
CA LEU A 646 -10.41 6.61 12.03
C LEU A 646 -9.58 7.21 13.16
N ASP A 647 -9.95 6.96 14.42
CA ASP A 647 -9.30 7.53 15.59
C ASP A 647 -7.81 7.13 15.68
N LEU A 648 -7.46 5.93 15.27
CA LEU A 648 -6.08 5.44 15.22
C LEU A 648 -5.30 5.87 13.95
N CYS A 649 -5.85 6.77 13.13
CA CYS A 649 -5.11 7.41 12.04
C CYS A 649 -4.29 8.59 12.57
N LEU A 650 -2.97 8.52 12.41
CA LEU A 650 -2.03 9.56 12.83
C LEU A 650 -2.05 10.81 11.95
N SER A 651 -2.79 10.81 10.86
CA SER A 651 -2.83 11.91 9.86
C SER A 651 -1.44 12.32 9.36
N CYS A 652 -0.54 11.35 9.20
CA CYS A 652 0.85 11.55 8.74
C CYS A 652 0.98 11.88 7.25
N LYS A 653 -0.12 11.86 6.49
CA LYS A 653 -0.21 12.11 5.04
C LYS A 653 0.56 11.11 4.16
N ALA A 654 1.23 10.12 4.72
CA ALA A 654 2.02 9.16 3.94
C ALA A 654 1.16 8.38 2.93
N CYS A 655 -0.13 8.13 3.23
CA CYS A 655 -1.03 7.49 2.27
C CYS A 655 -1.22 8.33 1.00
N LYS A 656 -1.18 9.66 1.05
CA LYS A 656 -1.26 10.51 -0.14
C LYS A 656 -0.07 10.32 -1.08
N ALA A 657 1.13 10.06 -0.55
CA ALA A 657 2.36 9.94 -1.33
C ALA A 657 2.74 8.48 -1.64
N GLU A 658 2.63 7.60 -0.64
CA GLU A 658 3.06 6.21 -0.76
C GLU A 658 1.94 5.28 -1.27
N CYS A 659 0.66 5.69 -1.19
CA CYS A 659 -0.42 4.95 -1.82
C CYS A 659 -0.44 5.31 -3.32
N PRO A 660 -0.25 4.33 -4.20
CA PRO A 660 -0.21 4.61 -5.64
C PRO A 660 -1.53 5.16 -6.19
N SER A 661 -2.65 4.84 -5.53
CA SER A 661 -3.96 5.44 -5.85
C SER A 661 -4.19 6.81 -5.20
N ASN A 662 -3.19 7.41 -4.57
CA ASN A 662 -3.23 8.73 -3.93
C ASN A 662 -4.37 8.92 -2.90
N VAL A 663 -4.75 7.86 -2.18
CA VAL A 663 -5.83 7.91 -1.18
C VAL A 663 -5.41 8.77 0.01
N ASP A 664 -5.99 9.96 0.17
CA ASP A 664 -5.67 10.87 1.28
C ASP A 664 -6.62 10.65 2.48
N VAL A 665 -6.33 9.62 3.29
CA VAL A 665 -7.13 9.34 4.50
C VAL A 665 -7.07 10.48 5.51
N ALA A 666 -6.00 11.26 5.56
CA ALA A 666 -5.91 12.39 6.49
C ALA A 666 -6.94 13.47 6.16
N LYS A 667 -7.11 13.79 4.87
CA LYS A 667 -8.11 14.72 4.34
C LYS A 667 -9.52 14.15 4.52
N LEU A 668 -9.75 12.89 4.14
CA LEU A 668 -11.04 12.21 4.27
C LEU A 668 -11.50 12.09 5.73
N LYS A 669 -10.59 11.78 6.66
CA LYS A 669 -10.87 11.77 8.11
C LYS A 669 -11.32 13.15 8.61
N ALA A 670 -10.59 14.21 8.25
CA ALA A 670 -10.92 15.55 8.66
C ALA A 670 -12.30 15.99 8.14
N GLU A 671 -12.61 15.66 6.89
CA GLU A 671 -13.93 15.90 6.28
C GLU A 671 -15.04 15.15 7.04
N TYR A 672 -14.86 13.83 7.26
CA TYR A 672 -15.83 12.99 7.96
C TYR A 672 -16.13 13.51 9.37
N LEU A 673 -15.09 13.91 10.12
CA LEU A 673 -15.24 14.51 11.45
C LEU A 673 -16.02 15.83 11.39
N ALA A 674 -15.69 16.71 10.43
CA ALA A 674 -16.36 18.01 10.28
C ALA A 674 -17.85 17.84 9.94
N GLN A 675 -18.19 16.93 9.03
CA GLN A 675 -19.59 16.62 8.71
C GLN A 675 -20.33 16.07 9.94
N GLY A 676 -19.69 15.18 10.71
CA GLY A 676 -20.24 14.66 11.96
C GLY A 676 -20.44 15.75 13.03
N TYR A 677 -19.57 16.75 13.09
CA TYR A 677 -19.74 17.91 13.99
C TYR A 677 -20.88 18.79 13.54
N ARG A 678 -21.05 19.00 12.24
CA ARG A 678 -22.19 19.74 11.66
C ARG A 678 -23.51 19.04 12.03
N GLU A 679 -23.60 17.73 11.87
CA GLU A 679 -24.79 16.94 12.20
C GLU A 679 -25.12 16.98 13.70
N ARG A 680 -24.12 16.94 14.59
CA ARG A 680 -24.31 16.99 16.05
C ARG A 680 -24.47 18.38 16.61
N GLY A 681 -24.33 19.45 15.81
CA GLY A 681 -24.37 20.83 16.27
C GLY A 681 -23.14 21.29 17.06
N GLY A 682 -22.01 20.54 16.98
CA GLY A 682 -20.77 20.98 17.61
C GLY A 682 -19.68 19.92 17.76
N ALA A 683 -18.45 20.38 17.95
CA ALA A 683 -17.29 19.55 18.15
C ALA A 683 -17.05 19.22 19.64
N PRO A 684 -16.46 18.07 19.98
CA PRO A 684 -16.06 17.70 21.34
C PRO A 684 -15.07 18.71 21.95
N LEU A 685 -15.11 18.86 23.29
CA LEU A 685 -14.23 19.79 24.01
C LEU A 685 -12.74 19.50 23.73
N ALA A 686 -12.33 18.23 23.74
CA ALA A 686 -10.96 17.84 23.45
C ALA A 686 -10.51 18.30 22.05
N ALA A 687 -11.35 18.14 21.02
CA ALA A 687 -11.07 18.62 19.67
C ALA A 687 -10.86 20.14 19.62
N ARG A 688 -11.72 20.91 20.36
CA ARG A 688 -11.59 22.37 20.45
C ARG A 688 -10.31 22.81 21.16
N VAL A 689 -9.93 22.12 22.24
CA VAL A 689 -8.71 22.41 23.00
C VAL A 689 -7.46 22.11 22.17
N PHE A 690 -7.36 20.91 21.61
CA PHE A 690 -6.21 20.52 20.79
C PHE A 690 -6.13 21.32 19.47
N GLY A 691 -7.26 21.65 18.86
CA GLY A 691 -7.29 22.48 17.66
C GLY A 691 -6.79 23.91 17.87
N ARG A 692 -6.92 24.44 19.09
CA ARG A 692 -6.54 25.83 19.46
C ARG A 692 -5.20 25.89 20.20
N VAL A 693 -4.25 25.02 19.87
CA VAL A 693 -2.93 24.97 20.54
C VAL A 693 -2.17 26.29 20.47
N ARG A 694 -2.33 27.09 19.39
CA ARG A 694 -1.67 28.39 19.27
C ARG A 694 -2.17 29.40 20.30
N GLU A 695 -3.49 29.52 20.44
CA GLU A 695 -4.14 30.43 21.38
C GLU A 695 -3.76 30.07 22.80
N LEU A 696 -3.80 28.79 23.14
CA LEU A 696 -3.41 28.28 24.46
C LEU A 696 -1.93 28.54 24.74
N SER A 697 -1.05 28.27 23.80
CA SER A 697 0.39 28.52 23.94
C SER A 697 0.69 30.01 24.08
N ARG A 698 -0.01 30.87 23.34
CA ARG A 698 0.11 32.34 23.47
C ARG A 698 -0.31 32.82 24.85
N LEU A 699 -1.43 32.32 25.38
CA LEU A 699 -1.90 32.68 26.74
C LEU A 699 -0.90 32.22 27.80
N ALA A 700 -0.48 30.95 27.73
CA ALA A 700 0.49 30.39 28.68
C ALA A 700 1.87 31.09 28.63
N SER A 701 2.27 31.61 27.47
CA SER A 701 3.52 32.37 27.29
C SER A 701 3.54 33.75 27.89
N ILE A 702 2.40 34.27 28.40
CA ILE A 702 2.35 35.52 29.17
C ILE A 702 3.06 35.34 30.51
N ALA A 703 2.81 34.23 31.19
CA ALA A 703 3.42 33.85 32.46
C ALA A 703 3.96 32.40 32.42
N PRO A 704 5.01 32.13 31.64
CA PRO A 704 5.41 30.76 31.33
C PRO A 704 5.89 29.97 32.55
N ARG A 705 6.50 30.64 33.55
CA ARG A 705 6.90 29.98 34.81
C ARG A 705 5.70 29.45 35.59
N VAL A 706 4.62 30.20 35.66
CA VAL A 706 3.38 29.83 36.35
C VAL A 706 2.70 28.68 35.57
N ALA A 707 2.56 28.83 34.25
CA ALA A 707 1.93 27.83 33.43
C ALA A 707 2.68 26.47 33.47
N ASN A 708 4.03 26.49 33.41
CA ASN A 708 4.85 25.29 33.52
C ASN A 708 4.81 24.66 34.93
N ALA A 709 4.78 25.47 35.98
CA ALA A 709 4.60 24.97 37.35
C ALA A 709 3.21 24.31 37.51
N ALA A 710 2.14 24.93 36.99
CA ALA A 710 0.80 24.36 36.99
C ALA A 710 0.75 23.01 36.26
N ASN A 711 1.36 22.91 35.09
CA ASN A 711 1.42 21.66 34.30
C ASN A 711 2.11 20.47 35.02
N ARG A 712 2.93 20.78 36.03
CA ARG A 712 3.63 19.75 36.84
C ARG A 712 2.85 19.33 38.09
N THR A 713 1.76 20.03 38.42
CA THR A 713 0.95 19.70 39.62
C THR A 713 0.06 18.49 39.35
N GLY A 714 -0.07 17.59 40.36
CA GLY A 714 -0.91 16.40 40.25
C GLY A 714 -2.37 16.72 39.97
N LEU A 715 -2.88 17.83 40.55
CA LEU A 715 -4.28 18.26 40.34
C LEU A 715 -4.55 18.64 38.86
N VAL A 716 -3.69 19.48 38.26
CA VAL A 716 -3.84 19.86 36.83
C VAL A 716 -3.70 18.63 35.91
N ARG A 717 -2.79 17.73 36.25
CA ARG A 717 -2.60 16.47 35.51
C ARG A 717 -3.86 15.57 35.58
N ALA A 718 -4.43 15.40 36.76
CA ALA A 718 -5.65 14.60 36.96
C ALA A 718 -6.87 15.23 36.22
N VAL A 719 -6.99 16.56 36.24
CA VAL A 719 -8.03 17.26 35.47
C VAL A 719 -7.82 17.09 33.97
N ALA A 720 -6.57 17.25 33.48
CA ALA A 720 -6.23 17.07 32.08
C ALA A 720 -6.50 15.63 31.58
N GLU A 721 -6.21 14.63 32.43
CA GLU A 721 -6.55 13.22 32.16
C GLU A 721 -8.06 13.01 32.07
N ARG A 722 -8.82 13.46 33.10
CA ARG A 722 -10.25 13.22 33.19
C ARG A 722 -11.06 13.99 32.12
N VAL A 723 -10.66 15.21 31.78
CA VAL A 723 -11.44 16.11 30.92
C VAL A 723 -10.99 16.04 29.46
N LEU A 724 -9.69 15.87 29.21
CA LEU A 724 -9.08 15.88 27.87
C LEU A 724 -8.52 14.52 27.45
N GLY A 725 -8.51 13.54 28.37
CA GLY A 725 -7.94 12.22 28.14
C GLY A 725 -6.42 12.23 28.00
N ILE A 726 -5.71 13.22 28.56
CA ILE A 726 -4.24 13.30 28.46
C ILE A 726 -3.59 12.28 29.39
N ASP A 727 -2.76 11.41 28.83
CA ASP A 727 -2.07 10.35 29.59
C ASP A 727 -1.10 10.96 30.61
N PRO A 728 -1.14 10.54 31.88
CA PRO A 728 -0.26 11.05 32.93
C PRO A 728 1.23 10.70 32.71
N ARG A 729 1.54 9.71 31.89
CA ARG A 729 2.92 9.31 31.55
C ARG A 729 3.57 10.29 30.55
N ARG A 730 2.79 11.12 29.85
CA ARG A 730 3.31 12.09 28.86
C ARG A 730 3.87 13.35 29.49
N THR A 731 5.04 13.75 29.04
CA THR A 731 5.60 15.08 29.35
C THR A 731 4.85 16.15 28.55
N LEU A 732 4.22 17.12 29.21
CA LEU A 732 3.58 18.23 28.51
C LEU A 732 4.64 19.21 27.96
N PRO A 733 4.37 19.84 26.79
CA PRO A 733 5.26 20.87 26.25
C PRO A 733 5.48 22.02 27.23
N GLU A 734 6.71 22.50 27.31
CA GLU A 734 7.04 23.66 28.13
C GLU A 734 6.75 24.96 27.37
N PHE A 735 6.17 25.93 28.09
CA PHE A 735 5.95 27.27 27.56
C PHE A 735 7.13 28.18 27.82
N ALA A 736 7.38 29.10 26.89
CA ALA A 736 8.44 30.10 26.99
C ALA A 736 7.90 31.50 26.68
N ALA A 737 8.62 32.54 27.12
CA ALA A 737 8.30 33.91 26.69
C ALA A 737 8.43 34.00 25.16
N PRO A 738 7.55 34.80 24.48
CA PRO A 738 7.51 34.82 23.01
C PRO A 738 8.87 35.15 22.36
N LEU A 739 9.24 34.42 21.31
CA LEU A 739 10.52 34.54 20.61
C LEU A 739 10.82 35.99 20.17
N HIS A 740 9.80 36.73 19.68
CA HIS A 740 9.99 38.09 19.20
C HIS A 740 10.54 39.07 20.24
N ARG A 741 10.43 38.78 21.56
CA ARG A 741 11.05 39.61 22.63
C ARG A 741 12.55 39.38 22.70
N ARG A 742 13.04 38.16 22.35
CA ARG A 742 14.45 37.80 22.47
C ARG A 742 15.27 38.13 21.22
N VAL A 743 14.65 38.10 20.06
CA VAL A 743 15.31 38.46 18.79
C VAL A 743 14.99 39.93 18.38
N ALA A 744 14.44 40.74 19.32
CA ALA A 744 14.20 42.15 19.06
C ALA A 744 15.47 42.87 18.62
N GLY A 745 15.38 43.67 17.56
CA GLY A 745 16.53 44.37 16.94
C GLY A 745 17.33 43.52 15.93
N ARG A 746 17.21 42.17 15.95
CA ARG A 746 17.88 41.28 15.01
C ARG A 746 17.05 40.91 13.81
N VAL A 747 15.72 41.06 13.91
CA VAL A 747 14.77 40.68 12.87
C VAL A 747 13.91 41.83 12.43
N ALA A 748 13.50 41.88 11.17
CA ALA A 748 12.44 42.73 10.68
C ALA A 748 11.07 42.19 11.18
N ARG A 749 10.22 43.07 11.68
CA ARG A 749 8.88 42.70 12.24
C ARG A 749 7.71 43.21 11.40
N ARG A 750 7.99 44.01 10.39
CA ARG A 750 7.04 44.49 9.38
C ARG A 750 7.77 44.65 8.04
N PRO A 751 7.10 44.52 6.89
CA PRO A 751 7.72 44.70 5.57
C PRO A 751 8.50 46.01 5.45
N GLY A 752 7.98 47.13 5.93
CA GLY A 752 8.67 48.43 5.94
C GLY A 752 9.97 48.50 6.76
N HIS A 753 10.36 47.46 7.50
CA HIS A 753 11.65 47.43 8.20
C HIS A 753 12.80 46.78 7.34
N LEU A 754 12.49 46.34 6.13
CA LEU A 754 13.48 45.94 5.14
C LEU A 754 14.08 47.17 4.46
N ARG A 755 15.40 47.15 4.21
CA ARG A 755 16.15 48.24 3.59
C ARG A 755 16.39 47.97 2.12
N GLU A 756 16.63 48.96 1.33
CA GLU A 756 17.09 48.79 -0.04
C GLU A 756 18.40 47.99 -0.07
N GLY A 757 18.47 47.00 -0.98
CA GLY A 757 19.61 46.07 -1.04
C GLY A 757 19.56 44.87 -0.09
N ASP A 758 18.60 44.79 0.86
CA ASP A 758 18.44 43.59 1.71
C ASP A 758 18.07 42.36 0.84
N ARG A 759 18.80 41.27 1.01
CA ARG A 759 18.32 39.94 0.63
C ARG A 759 17.60 39.34 1.84
N ALA A 760 16.29 39.26 1.80
CA ALA A 760 15.50 38.93 2.97
C ALA A 760 14.84 37.53 2.86
N VAL A 761 14.66 36.91 4.01
CA VAL A 761 13.85 35.69 4.18
C VAL A 761 12.86 35.88 5.32
N VAL A 762 11.65 35.38 5.14
CA VAL A 762 10.61 35.46 6.17
C VAL A 762 10.56 34.15 6.93
N LEU A 763 10.87 34.16 8.22
CA LEU A 763 10.68 33.04 9.12
C LEU A 763 9.22 33.01 9.59
N PHE A 764 8.50 31.95 9.28
CA PHE A 764 7.13 31.74 9.75
C PHE A 764 7.14 31.40 11.24
N GLY A 765 6.52 32.27 12.04
CA GLY A 765 6.38 32.06 13.46
C GLY A 765 5.32 31.02 13.81
N ASP A 766 5.67 29.74 13.76
CA ASP A 766 4.79 28.66 14.20
C ASP A 766 4.59 28.64 15.73
N CYS A 767 3.64 27.81 16.17
CA CYS A 767 3.20 27.80 17.58
C CYS A 767 4.32 27.38 18.54
N PHE A 768 5.14 26.40 18.15
CA PHE A 768 6.18 25.84 18.99
C PHE A 768 7.41 26.75 19.02
N THR A 769 7.84 27.21 17.85
CA THR A 769 8.97 28.15 17.73
C THR A 769 8.73 29.47 18.47
N LEU A 770 7.49 30.02 18.39
CA LEU A 770 7.19 31.28 19.05
C LEU A 770 7.04 31.17 20.55
N TYR A 771 6.45 30.08 21.07
CA TYR A 771 5.93 30.04 22.45
C TYR A 771 6.50 28.91 23.31
N GLY A 772 7.33 28.00 22.73
CA GLY A 772 7.91 26.85 23.43
C GLY A 772 9.39 26.67 23.14
N GLU A 773 9.76 26.29 21.93
CA GLU A 773 11.11 25.95 21.51
C GLU A 773 11.91 27.20 21.07
N ARG A 774 12.01 28.17 21.96
CA ARG A 774 12.66 29.46 21.67
C ARG A 774 14.12 29.33 21.21
N GLY A 775 14.88 28.36 21.75
CA GLY A 775 16.27 28.11 21.38
C GLY A 775 16.42 27.76 19.91
N LEU A 776 15.49 26.98 19.37
CA LEU A 776 15.42 26.68 17.94
C LEU A 776 15.17 27.93 17.09
N GLY A 777 14.22 28.76 17.49
CA GLY A 777 13.96 30.03 16.78
C GLY A 777 15.16 30.99 16.80
N GLU A 778 15.85 31.09 17.93
CA GLU A 778 17.08 31.89 18.05
C GLU A 778 18.20 31.33 17.16
N ALA A 779 18.37 30.00 17.12
CA ALA A 779 19.32 29.34 16.25
C ALA A 779 19.02 29.60 14.76
N ALA A 780 17.76 29.50 14.35
CA ALA A 780 17.36 29.80 12.98
C ALA A 780 17.69 31.22 12.55
N VAL A 781 17.41 32.21 13.41
CA VAL A 781 17.76 33.60 13.13
C VAL A 781 19.28 33.79 13.01
N ARG A 782 20.10 33.14 13.86
CA ARG A 782 21.57 33.20 13.78
C ARG A 782 22.09 32.56 12.49
N VAL A 783 21.61 31.37 12.16
CA VAL A 783 22.03 30.64 10.96
C VAL A 783 21.72 31.45 9.71
N LEU A 784 20.48 31.90 9.55
CA LEU A 784 20.08 32.66 8.36
C LEU A 784 20.86 33.99 8.23
N ALA A 785 21.13 34.66 9.35
CA ALA A 785 21.96 35.87 9.36
C ALA A 785 23.42 35.55 9.00
N ALA A 786 23.98 34.43 9.48
CA ALA A 786 25.34 33.98 9.11
C ALA A 786 25.45 33.71 7.60
N PHE A 787 24.43 33.14 6.98
CA PHE A 787 24.33 32.96 5.53
C PHE A 787 24.15 34.28 4.75
N GLY A 788 24.01 35.40 5.45
CA GLY A 788 23.94 36.75 4.86
C GLY A 788 22.52 37.25 4.56
N TYR A 789 21.49 36.59 5.10
CA TYR A 789 20.10 37.04 4.91
C TYR A 789 19.63 38.00 5.98
N ARG A 790 18.86 39.01 5.59
CA ARG A 790 18.06 39.78 6.51
C ARG A 790 16.84 38.94 6.95
N VAL A 791 16.77 38.56 8.20
CA VAL A 791 15.66 37.73 8.70
C VAL A 791 14.47 38.59 9.09
N ALA A 792 13.30 38.26 8.57
CA ALA A 792 12.02 38.78 9.02
C ALA A 792 11.28 37.74 9.82
N LEU A 793 10.73 38.07 11.00
CA LEU A 793 9.92 37.14 11.79
C LEU A 793 8.44 37.50 11.66
N ALA A 794 7.68 36.67 10.94
CA ALA A 794 6.26 36.86 10.73
C ALA A 794 5.42 36.13 11.80
N ASP A 795 4.89 36.85 12.77
CA ASP A 795 3.80 36.36 13.65
C ASP A 795 2.45 36.53 12.91
N ALA A 796 2.31 35.80 11.79
CA ALA A 796 1.18 35.94 10.89
C ALA A 796 -0.10 35.22 11.35
N GLY A 797 0.06 34.20 12.19
CA GLY A 797 -1.06 33.34 12.61
C GLY A 797 -0.69 31.87 12.66
N CYS A 798 -1.70 31.02 12.75
CA CYS A 798 -1.54 29.56 12.72
C CYS A 798 -1.55 29.03 11.30
N CYS A 799 -0.79 27.96 11.02
CA CYS A 799 -0.90 27.22 9.77
C CYS A 799 -2.23 26.44 9.62
N GLY A 800 -3.02 26.30 10.70
CA GLY A 800 -4.28 25.56 10.71
C GLY A 800 -4.12 24.03 10.87
N ARG A 801 -2.91 23.50 10.95
CA ARG A 801 -2.68 22.05 10.96
C ARG A 801 -3.40 21.32 12.10
N ALA A 802 -3.38 21.87 13.31
CA ALA A 802 -4.07 21.29 14.48
C ALA A 802 -5.59 21.32 14.31
N THR A 803 -6.17 22.43 13.85
CA THR A 803 -7.60 22.59 13.57
C THR A 803 -8.08 21.62 12.48
N ILE A 804 -7.30 21.47 11.40
CA ILE A 804 -7.61 20.53 10.31
C ILE A 804 -7.63 19.08 10.84
N SER A 805 -6.60 18.67 11.56
CA SER A 805 -6.49 17.27 12.03
C SER A 805 -7.53 16.88 13.07
N THR A 806 -8.13 17.86 13.76
CA THR A 806 -9.22 17.65 14.71
C THR A 806 -10.62 17.81 14.08
N GLY A 807 -10.72 18.05 12.75
CA GLY A 807 -12.00 18.21 12.03
C GLY A 807 -12.68 19.57 12.21
N LEU A 808 -11.98 20.57 12.75
CA LEU A 808 -12.51 21.93 12.91
C LEU A 808 -12.28 22.75 11.62
N LEU A 809 -12.89 22.32 10.51
CA LEU A 809 -12.55 22.84 9.18
C LEU A 809 -13.03 24.26 8.93
N GLU A 810 -14.14 24.71 9.53
CA GLU A 810 -14.58 26.11 9.48
C GLU A 810 -13.58 27.03 10.19
N ASP A 811 -13.16 26.65 11.41
CA ASP A 811 -12.13 27.40 12.16
C ASP A 811 -10.80 27.43 11.39
N ALA A 812 -10.47 26.30 10.71
CA ALA A 812 -9.27 26.20 9.87
C ALA A 812 -9.33 27.14 8.67
N ALA A 813 -10.45 27.19 7.94
CA ALA A 813 -10.65 28.09 6.80
C ALA A 813 -10.50 29.56 7.24
N ALA A 814 -11.17 29.95 8.29
CA ALA A 814 -11.06 31.32 8.86
C ALA A 814 -9.64 31.65 9.33
N THR A 815 -8.89 30.64 9.82
CA THR A 815 -7.49 30.82 10.25
C THR A 815 -6.57 31.00 9.05
N ILE A 816 -6.78 30.22 8.00
CA ILE A 816 -6.03 30.33 6.74
C ILE A 816 -6.23 31.71 6.11
N ASP A 817 -7.47 32.19 6.04
CA ASP A 817 -7.79 33.50 5.48
C ASP A 817 -7.06 34.64 6.24
N ARG A 818 -7.12 34.63 7.56
CA ARG A 818 -6.41 35.62 8.39
C ARG A 818 -4.88 35.52 8.22
N THR A 819 -4.35 34.32 8.19
CA THR A 819 -2.88 34.10 8.08
C THR A 819 -2.38 34.50 6.71
N THR A 820 -3.12 34.17 5.65
CA THR A 820 -2.81 34.59 4.27
C THR A 820 -2.75 36.09 4.15
N GLY A 821 -3.78 36.81 4.65
CA GLY A 821 -3.82 38.27 4.61
C GLY A 821 -2.64 38.96 5.31
N ARG A 822 -2.06 38.29 6.33
CA ARG A 822 -0.88 38.82 7.05
C ARG A 822 0.46 38.40 6.42
N LEU A 823 0.50 37.30 5.64
CA LEU A 823 1.69 36.87 4.94
C LEU A 823 1.89 37.57 3.61
N MET A 824 0.81 37.87 2.88
CA MET A 824 0.91 38.46 1.54
C MET A 824 1.73 39.74 1.49
N PRO A 825 1.59 40.74 2.42
CA PRO A 825 2.41 41.93 2.41
C PRO A 825 3.93 41.69 2.51
N TRP A 826 4.34 40.54 3.06
CA TRP A 826 5.74 40.13 3.06
C TRP A 826 6.18 39.55 1.71
N LEU A 827 5.32 38.76 1.09
CA LEU A 827 5.61 38.05 -0.16
C LEU A 827 5.38 38.93 -1.40
N ASP A 828 4.75 40.09 -1.23
CA ASP A 828 4.62 41.13 -2.26
C ASP A 828 5.89 42.00 -2.35
N ASP A 829 6.80 41.88 -1.38
CA ASP A 829 8.09 42.55 -1.37
C ASP A 829 9.13 41.73 -2.13
N ASP A 830 9.68 42.28 -3.22
CA ASP A 830 10.64 41.60 -4.08
C ASP A 830 11.97 41.27 -3.41
N ARG A 831 12.29 41.93 -2.29
CA ARG A 831 13.47 41.64 -1.44
C ARG A 831 13.35 40.31 -0.71
N VAL A 832 12.13 39.80 -0.51
CA VAL A 832 11.89 38.57 0.19
C VAL A 832 12.06 37.39 -0.77
N GLU A 833 13.04 36.54 -0.54
CA GLU A 833 13.35 35.38 -1.40
C GLU A 833 12.51 34.15 -1.09
N ALA A 834 12.17 33.92 0.20
CA ALA A 834 11.42 32.73 0.64
C ALA A 834 10.64 32.95 1.92
N LEU A 835 9.61 32.12 2.11
CA LEU A 835 8.93 31.90 3.38
C LEU A 835 9.48 30.63 4.02
N LEU A 836 10.23 30.74 5.10
CA LEU A 836 10.91 29.64 5.75
C LEU A 836 10.16 29.11 6.97
N VAL A 837 10.05 27.82 7.08
CA VAL A 837 9.29 27.12 8.13
C VAL A 837 10.23 26.15 8.85
N LEU A 838 10.13 26.07 10.19
CA LEU A 838 10.93 25.11 10.98
C LEU A 838 10.17 23.81 11.24
N GLU A 839 8.86 23.87 11.35
CA GLU A 839 8.03 22.69 11.64
C GLU A 839 7.46 22.07 10.35
N PRO A 840 7.89 20.85 9.93
CA PRO A 840 7.44 20.24 8.68
C PRO A 840 5.92 20.05 8.58
N SER A 841 5.22 19.85 9.70
CA SER A 841 3.78 19.73 9.70
C SER A 841 3.08 21.06 9.37
N CYS A 842 3.66 22.20 9.72
CA CYS A 842 3.18 23.51 9.29
C CYS A 842 3.43 23.71 7.79
N LEU A 843 4.60 23.37 7.27
CA LEU A 843 4.91 23.47 5.85
C LEU A 843 3.96 22.60 5.02
N SER A 844 3.64 21.37 5.48
CA SER A 844 2.69 20.51 4.78
C SER A 844 1.29 21.10 4.70
N ALA A 845 0.86 21.83 5.75
CA ALA A 845 -0.42 22.54 5.70
C ALA A 845 -0.40 23.65 4.63
N LEU A 846 0.67 24.46 4.57
CA LEU A 846 0.82 25.54 3.59
C LEU A 846 0.89 25.03 2.14
N LYS A 847 1.60 23.92 1.90
CA LYS A 847 1.82 23.38 0.56
C LYS A 847 0.69 22.47 0.05
N ASP A 848 -0.20 21.97 0.93
CA ASP A 848 -1.19 20.98 0.58
C ASP A 848 -2.59 21.30 1.09
N ASP A 849 -2.82 21.32 2.41
CA ASP A 849 -4.16 21.54 2.97
C ASP A 849 -4.75 22.89 2.55
N TRP A 850 -3.93 23.94 2.51
CA TRP A 850 -4.33 25.28 2.08
C TRP A 850 -4.78 25.32 0.62
N LEU A 851 -4.27 24.44 -0.22
CA LEU A 851 -4.61 24.40 -1.65
C LEU A 851 -5.94 23.67 -1.91
N SER A 852 -6.34 22.80 -1.00
CA SER A 852 -7.53 21.97 -1.17
C SER A 852 -8.71 22.37 -0.26
N LEU A 853 -8.48 23.06 0.86
CA LEU A 853 -9.57 23.55 1.72
C LEU A 853 -10.27 24.75 1.07
N ARG A 854 -11.59 24.75 1.06
CA ARG A 854 -12.39 25.88 0.58
C ARG A 854 -12.34 27.01 1.59
N THR A 855 -11.88 28.16 1.20
CA THR A 855 -11.69 29.36 2.04
C THR A 855 -12.15 30.62 1.30
N GLY A 856 -12.27 31.74 2.02
CA GLY A 856 -12.57 33.04 1.42
C GLY A 856 -11.41 33.63 0.60
N THR A 857 -10.18 33.20 0.86
CA THR A 857 -8.99 33.69 0.16
C THR A 857 -8.84 33.06 -1.23
N PRO A 858 -8.57 33.85 -2.29
CA PRO A 858 -8.34 33.34 -3.63
C PRO A 858 -7.22 32.29 -3.68
N ILE A 859 -7.42 31.22 -4.47
CA ILE A 859 -6.45 30.12 -4.61
C ILE A 859 -5.09 30.61 -5.10
N ALA A 860 -5.05 31.66 -5.93
CA ALA A 860 -3.80 32.26 -6.44
C ALA A 860 -2.88 32.76 -5.32
N ALA A 861 -3.42 33.42 -4.30
CA ALA A 861 -2.67 33.90 -3.14
C ALA A 861 -2.09 32.71 -2.34
N ARG A 862 -2.91 31.68 -2.11
CA ARG A 862 -2.48 30.47 -1.41
C ARG A 862 -1.41 29.68 -2.18
N ARG A 863 -1.54 29.57 -3.51
CA ARG A 863 -0.52 28.97 -4.40
C ARG A 863 0.80 29.76 -4.35
N ARG A 864 0.74 31.10 -4.31
CA ARG A 864 1.94 31.95 -4.19
C ARG A 864 2.67 31.70 -2.86
N ILE A 865 1.93 31.59 -1.74
CA ILE A 865 2.52 31.22 -0.45
C ILE A 865 3.15 29.83 -0.52
N ALA A 866 2.43 28.83 -1.02
CA ALA A 866 2.90 27.46 -1.13
C ALA A 866 4.18 27.33 -2.00
N ALA A 867 4.26 28.07 -3.08
CA ALA A 867 5.42 28.07 -4.00
C ALA A 867 6.68 28.68 -3.36
N ARG A 868 6.51 29.69 -2.48
CA ARG A 868 7.64 30.36 -1.80
C ARG A 868 7.99 29.77 -0.44
N ALA A 869 7.20 28.81 0.07
CA ALA A 869 7.42 28.17 1.35
C ALA A 869 8.40 26.99 1.23
N ALA A 870 9.37 26.91 2.16
CA ALA A 870 10.35 25.81 2.26
C ALA A 870 10.75 25.58 3.73
N LEU A 871 11.30 24.41 4.06
CA LEU A 871 12.04 24.27 5.32
C LEU A 871 13.31 25.10 5.28
N VAL A 872 13.82 25.49 6.44
CA VAL A 872 15.09 26.24 6.52
C VAL A 872 16.22 25.43 5.89
N GLU A 873 16.37 24.15 6.27
CA GLU A 873 17.39 23.26 5.75
C GLU A 873 17.25 22.96 4.25
N GLU A 874 16.01 22.84 3.76
CA GLU A 874 15.72 22.68 2.33
C GLU A 874 16.18 23.91 1.53
N PHE A 875 15.83 25.10 1.99
CA PHE A 875 16.21 26.35 1.37
C PHE A 875 17.74 26.54 1.33
N LEU A 876 18.43 26.22 2.44
CA LEU A 876 19.87 26.34 2.51
C LEU A 876 20.58 25.36 1.57
N GLU A 877 20.16 24.09 1.52
CA GLU A 877 20.80 23.09 0.67
C GLU A 877 20.51 23.33 -0.81
N GLN A 878 19.25 23.61 -1.20
CA GLN A 878 18.89 23.83 -2.62
C GLN A 878 19.60 25.04 -3.25
N ARG A 879 20.07 25.98 -2.42
CA ARG A 879 20.78 27.17 -2.85
C ARG A 879 22.26 27.14 -2.49
N TRP A 880 22.77 25.98 -2.10
CA TRP A 880 24.20 25.87 -1.73
C TRP A 880 25.10 26.40 -2.87
N GLY A 881 26.08 27.21 -2.51
CA GLY A 881 26.97 27.90 -3.47
C GLY A 881 26.49 29.27 -3.91
N SER A 882 25.23 29.66 -3.64
CA SER A 882 24.62 30.95 -4.05
C SER A 882 24.21 31.88 -2.91
N HIS A 883 24.52 31.50 -1.66
CA HIS A 883 24.22 32.33 -0.50
C HIS A 883 25.14 33.56 -0.44
N PRO A 884 24.66 34.69 0.13
CA PRO A 884 25.47 35.91 0.21
C PRO A 884 26.83 35.72 0.89
N ASN A 885 26.88 34.93 1.96
CA ASN A 885 28.10 34.70 2.75
C ASN A 885 28.65 33.26 2.59
N GLN A 886 28.46 32.63 1.43
CA GLN A 886 28.80 31.21 1.22
C GLN A 886 30.24 30.88 1.61
N SER A 887 31.22 31.65 1.15
CA SER A 887 32.65 31.39 1.43
C SER A 887 32.98 31.40 2.93
N SER A 888 32.32 32.26 3.70
CA SER A 888 32.47 32.27 5.17
C SER A 888 31.86 31.05 5.84
N ILE A 889 30.74 30.55 5.29
CA ILE A 889 30.10 29.33 5.79
C ILE A 889 30.99 28.12 5.50
N ASP A 890 31.50 27.99 4.25
CA ASP A 890 32.37 26.88 3.85
C ASP A 890 33.64 26.86 4.71
N ALA A 891 34.24 28.00 4.97
CA ALA A 891 35.41 28.12 5.86
C ALA A 891 35.07 27.73 7.32
N ALA A 892 33.92 28.15 7.83
CA ALA A 892 33.49 27.81 9.19
C ALA A 892 33.24 26.31 9.37
N LEU A 893 32.58 25.67 8.39
CA LEU A 893 32.35 24.21 8.42
C LEU A 893 33.65 23.43 8.26
N ALA A 894 34.55 23.83 7.37
CA ALA A 894 35.87 23.20 7.20
C ALA A 894 36.73 23.29 8.46
N ALA A 895 36.70 24.43 9.18
CA ALA A 895 37.48 24.62 10.42
C ALA A 895 36.94 23.77 11.58
N ARG A 896 35.69 23.30 11.51
CA ARG A 896 35.01 22.53 12.56
C ARG A 896 34.57 21.14 12.09
N ALA A 897 35.20 20.63 11.00
CA ALA A 897 34.92 19.26 10.54
C ALA A 897 35.00 18.28 11.73
N THR A 898 33.95 17.56 11.96
CA THR A 898 33.80 16.66 13.11
C THR A 898 33.58 15.23 12.64
N SER A 899 34.11 14.27 13.43
CA SER A 899 33.79 12.85 13.28
C SER A 899 32.56 12.45 14.13
N GLU A 900 31.73 13.40 14.51
CA GLU A 900 30.56 13.16 15.34
C GLU A 900 29.57 12.24 14.60
N ARG A 901 29.12 11.20 15.30
CA ARG A 901 28.07 10.33 14.78
C ARG A 901 26.72 10.98 15.00
N VAL A 902 25.95 11.08 13.94
CA VAL A 902 24.62 11.70 13.94
C VAL A 902 23.59 10.72 13.42
N ILE A 903 22.54 10.50 14.21
CA ILE A 903 21.33 9.78 13.78
C ILE A 903 20.28 10.80 13.39
N PHE A 904 19.86 10.79 12.13
CA PHE A 904 18.85 11.71 11.62
C PHE A 904 17.50 11.02 11.38
N HIS A 905 16.44 11.55 12.00
CA HIS A 905 15.06 11.16 11.80
C HIS A 905 14.28 12.30 11.15
N ALA A 906 13.89 12.15 9.89
CA ALA A 906 13.02 13.09 9.19
C ALA A 906 11.57 12.95 9.65
N HIS A 907 10.86 14.08 9.77
CA HIS A 907 9.44 14.09 10.14
C HIS A 907 8.57 13.42 9.06
N CYS A 908 7.55 12.66 9.47
CA CYS A 908 6.69 11.91 8.55
C CYS A 908 6.04 12.78 7.45
N HIS A 909 5.62 14.01 7.74
CA HIS A 909 5.10 14.94 6.73
C HIS A 909 6.18 15.38 5.73
N GLN A 910 7.42 15.54 6.18
CA GLN A 910 8.54 15.84 5.30
C GLN A 910 8.79 14.68 4.35
N THR A 911 9.00 13.49 4.89
CA THR A 911 9.24 12.27 4.10
C THR A 911 8.12 12.01 3.10
N ALA A 912 6.85 12.17 3.53
CA ALA A 912 5.70 11.92 2.69
C ALA A 912 5.52 12.95 1.56
N MET A 913 5.83 14.23 1.78
CA MET A 913 5.42 15.29 0.86
C MET A 913 6.53 15.75 -0.10
N TRP A 914 7.80 15.79 0.35
CA TRP A 914 8.91 16.31 -0.48
C TRP A 914 10.25 15.62 -0.23
N GLY A 915 10.30 14.63 0.66
CA GLY A 915 11.51 13.85 0.94
C GLY A 915 12.42 14.46 2.00
N ALA A 916 13.43 13.70 2.39
CA ALA A 916 14.38 14.08 3.42
C ALA A 916 15.78 14.40 2.85
N GLU A 917 15.93 14.32 1.53
CA GLU A 917 17.22 14.36 0.84
C GLU A 917 17.97 15.67 1.11
N SER A 918 17.28 16.83 0.97
CA SER A 918 17.93 18.14 1.23
C SER A 918 18.43 18.27 2.66
N SER A 919 17.63 17.82 3.65
CA SER A 919 18.05 17.86 5.06
C SER A 919 19.21 16.90 5.31
N SER A 920 19.20 15.70 4.74
CA SER A 920 20.29 14.72 4.86
C SER A 920 21.57 15.22 4.21
N THR A 921 21.47 15.85 3.02
CA THR A 921 22.63 16.39 2.31
C THR A 921 23.25 17.56 3.09
N LEU A 922 22.43 18.47 3.62
CA LEU A 922 22.92 19.54 4.49
C LEU A 922 23.63 18.99 5.72
N LEU A 923 23.06 17.99 6.39
CA LEU A 923 23.68 17.35 7.55
C LEU A 923 25.00 16.64 7.19
N ARG A 924 25.07 16.00 6.03
CA ARG A 924 26.30 15.36 5.55
C ARG A 924 27.41 16.38 5.28
N ARG A 925 27.09 17.62 4.85
CA ARG A 925 28.08 18.71 4.76
C ARG A 925 28.67 19.08 6.12
N ILE A 926 27.90 18.86 7.20
CA ILE A 926 28.31 19.21 8.57
C ILE A 926 29.13 18.08 9.20
N VAL A 927 28.71 16.82 9.06
CA VAL A 927 29.29 15.68 9.81
C VAL A 927 29.90 14.58 8.92
N GLY A 928 29.95 14.80 7.60
CA GLY A 928 30.53 13.83 6.66
C GLY A 928 29.83 12.46 6.70
N ASP A 929 30.67 11.42 6.72
CA ASP A 929 30.22 10.01 6.74
C ASP A 929 29.66 9.57 8.11
N GLY A 930 29.73 10.41 9.13
CA GLY A 930 29.13 10.16 10.44
C GLY A 930 27.61 10.21 10.48
N LEU A 931 26.95 10.55 9.34
CA LEU A 931 25.49 10.64 9.24
C LEU A 931 24.82 9.29 8.96
N THR A 932 23.94 8.87 9.86
CA THR A 932 22.96 7.79 9.62
C THR A 932 21.57 8.38 9.47
N THR A 933 21.00 8.32 8.26
CA THR A 933 19.60 8.71 8.01
C THR A 933 18.69 7.51 8.20
N LEU A 934 17.70 7.62 9.10
CA LEU A 934 16.79 6.53 9.43
C LEU A 934 15.60 6.45 8.46
N ASP A 935 15.28 5.24 7.98
CA ASP A 935 13.97 4.90 7.42
C ASP A 935 13.05 4.39 8.55
N ALA A 936 12.76 5.27 9.50
CA ALA A 936 12.01 4.92 10.71
C ALA A 936 10.51 5.27 10.61
N GLY A 937 10.05 5.79 9.49
CA GLY A 937 8.65 6.17 9.27
C GLY A 937 8.16 7.24 10.23
N CYS A 938 7.04 6.98 10.92
CA CYS A 938 6.48 7.90 11.90
C CYS A 938 7.03 7.62 13.31
N CYS A 939 7.30 8.68 14.07
CA CYS A 939 7.73 8.55 15.47
C CYS A 939 6.63 8.06 16.43
N GLY A 940 5.35 8.10 16.02
CA GLY A 940 4.20 7.69 16.83
C GLY A 940 3.51 8.82 17.62
N MET A 941 4.10 10.00 17.77
CA MET A 941 3.50 11.11 18.56
C MET A 941 2.31 11.76 17.83
N ALA A 942 2.50 12.22 16.59
CA ALA A 942 1.48 12.84 15.73
C ALA A 942 0.59 13.89 16.44
N GLY A 943 1.18 14.94 16.92
CA GLY A 943 0.47 16.02 17.64
C GLY A 943 -0.26 15.50 18.88
N SER A 944 -1.60 15.66 18.94
CA SER A 944 -2.39 15.22 20.08
C SER A 944 -2.57 13.69 20.20
N PHE A 945 -2.30 12.93 19.13
CA PHE A 945 -2.51 11.47 19.10
C PHE A 945 -1.78 10.77 20.25
N GLY A 946 -0.48 10.93 20.36
CA GLY A 946 0.32 10.25 21.38
C GLY A 946 0.14 10.78 22.80
N TYR A 947 -0.62 11.87 23.01
CA TYR A 947 -0.89 12.43 24.32
C TYR A 947 -2.07 11.79 25.05
N THR A 948 -2.94 11.05 24.33
CA THR A 948 -4.16 10.52 24.95
C THR A 948 -3.96 9.13 25.57
N THR A 949 -4.65 8.86 26.67
CA THR A 949 -4.62 7.59 27.40
C THR A 949 -4.94 6.38 26.50
N THR A 950 -5.89 6.53 25.59
CA THR A 950 -6.32 5.46 24.66
C THR A 950 -5.29 5.14 23.58
N ARG A 951 -4.31 6.01 23.33
CA ARG A 951 -3.35 5.86 22.21
C ARG A 951 -1.90 5.89 22.65
N TYR A 952 -1.63 6.14 23.92
CA TYR A 952 -0.25 6.21 24.44
C TYR A 952 0.55 4.95 24.12
N ASP A 953 0.01 3.79 24.47
CA ASP A 953 0.74 2.52 24.29
C ASP A 953 0.95 2.21 22.81
N LEU A 954 -0.02 2.50 21.93
CA LEU A 954 0.17 2.39 20.48
C LEU A 954 1.21 3.39 19.97
N SER A 955 1.21 4.62 20.48
CA SER A 955 2.22 5.64 20.14
C SER A 955 3.62 5.17 20.49
N MET A 956 3.81 4.57 21.65
CA MET A 956 5.11 4.00 22.08
C MET A 956 5.50 2.79 21.23
N ARG A 957 4.57 1.87 20.95
CA ARG A 957 4.80 0.72 20.06
C ARG A 957 5.22 1.16 18.64
N ILE A 958 4.67 2.24 18.11
CA ILE A 958 5.08 2.78 16.81
C ILE A 958 6.54 3.28 16.89
N GLY A 959 6.93 3.96 17.96
CA GLY A 959 8.33 4.36 18.18
C GLY A 959 9.30 3.17 18.26
N GLU A 960 8.84 2.04 18.81
CA GLU A 960 9.62 0.79 18.91
C GLU A 960 9.78 0.05 17.57
N LEU A 961 9.03 0.40 16.52
CA LEU A 961 9.20 -0.28 15.22
C LEU A 961 10.58 -0.08 14.61
N ALA A 962 11.16 1.13 14.75
CA ALA A 962 12.47 1.44 14.19
C ALA A 962 13.22 2.55 14.96
N LEU A 963 12.53 3.64 15.34
CA LEU A 963 13.16 4.84 15.89
C LEU A 963 13.88 4.59 17.23
N PHE A 964 13.17 4.04 18.19
CA PHE A 964 13.75 3.81 19.54
C PHE A 964 14.87 2.77 19.53
N PRO A 965 14.75 1.63 18.84
CA PRO A 965 15.85 0.69 18.70
C PRO A 965 17.10 1.30 18.06
N ALA A 966 16.95 2.12 17.01
CA ALA A 966 18.08 2.76 16.34
C ALA A 966 18.81 3.75 17.27
N VAL A 967 18.07 4.55 18.05
CA VAL A 967 18.68 5.48 19.03
C VAL A 967 19.38 4.73 20.17
N ARG A 968 18.81 3.61 20.65
CA ARG A 968 19.44 2.80 21.70
C ARG A 968 20.67 2.04 21.23
N ALA A 969 20.74 1.70 19.94
CA ALA A 969 21.88 0.96 19.37
C ALA A 969 23.16 1.80 19.33
N ASP A 970 23.06 3.13 19.31
CA ASP A 970 24.20 4.04 19.35
C ASP A 970 24.01 5.17 20.38
N PRO A 971 24.22 4.88 21.69
CA PRO A 971 23.99 5.85 22.76
C PRO A 971 24.93 7.08 22.71
N GLY A 972 26.04 7.00 21.97
CA GLY A 972 26.99 8.10 21.78
C GLY A 972 26.69 9.00 20.59
N ALA A 973 25.70 8.70 19.77
CA ALA A 973 25.38 9.54 18.63
C ALA A 973 24.50 10.73 19.02
N THR A 974 24.74 11.87 18.39
CA THR A 974 23.84 13.01 18.47
C THR A 974 22.57 12.72 17.66
N VAL A 975 21.40 12.77 18.30
CA VAL A 975 20.12 12.53 17.64
C VAL A 975 19.57 13.83 17.09
N VAL A 976 19.21 13.84 15.81
CA VAL A 976 18.67 14.99 15.09
C VAL A 976 17.29 14.65 14.53
N ALA A 977 16.30 15.51 14.75
CA ALA A 977 14.94 15.33 14.22
C ALA A 977 14.28 16.66 13.86
N THR A 978 13.67 16.75 12.66
CA THR A 978 13.09 18.00 12.16
C THR A 978 11.79 18.39 12.88
N GLY A 979 10.93 17.43 13.27
CA GLY A 979 9.65 17.74 13.88
C GLY A 979 9.67 17.86 15.41
N THR A 980 8.96 18.82 15.97
CA THR A 980 8.72 18.97 17.42
C THR A 980 8.13 17.70 18.04
N SER A 981 7.14 17.08 17.38
CA SER A 981 6.55 15.83 17.83
C SER A 981 7.58 14.70 17.93
N CYS A 982 8.52 14.62 16.96
CA CYS A 982 9.57 13.61 16.96
C CYS A 982 10.56 13.81 18.12
N ARG A 983 10.98 15.05 18.36
CA ARG A 983 11.90 15.38 19.47
C ARG A 983 11.28 15.06 20.84
N HIS A 984 9.98 15.36 21.03
CA HIS A 984 9.26 14.99 22.26
C HIS A 984 9.12 13.48 22.40
N GLN A 985 8.80 12.76 21.32
CA GLN A 985 8.66 11.30 21.35
C GLN A 985 9.98 10.60 21.71
N ILE A 986 11.10 11.06 21.14
CA ILE A 986 12.44 10.54 21.45
C ILE A 986 12.77 10.79 22.92
N LYS A 987 12.51 11.99 23.42
CA LYS A 987 12.74 12.32 24.83
C LYS A 987 11.93 11.45 25.78
N ASP A 988 10.64 11.25 25.49
CA ASP A 988 9.74 10.44 26.34
C ASP A 988 10.03 8.94 26.22
N GLY A 989 10.41 8.44 25.04
CA GLY A 989 10.58 7.00 24.79
C GLY A 989 11.98 6.47 25.14
N VAL A 990 13.02 7.26 24.95
CA VAL A 990 14.43 6.82 25.16
C VAL A 990 15.25 7.76 26.02
N GLY A 991 14.67 8.84 26.56
CA GLY A 991 15.35 9.78 27.47
C GLY A 991 16.39 10.70 26.80
N VAL A 992 16.52 10.65 25.47
CA VAL A 992 17.53 11.40 24.71
C VAL A 992 16.95 12.73 24.24
N ARG A 993 17.71 13.81 24.38
CA ARG A 993 17.38 15.10 23.77
C ARG A 993 17.79 15.10 22.31
N ALA A 994 16.83 15.15 21.39
CA ALA A 994 17.10 15.34 19.99
C ALA A 994 17.21 16.84 19.63
N LEU A 995 18.15 17.18 18.74
CA LEU A 995 18.34 18.52 18.18
C LEU A 995 17.53 18.66 16.88
N HIS A 996 17.24 19.90 16.50
CA HIS A 996 16.81 20.21 15.14
C HIS A 996 18.06 20.37 14.23
N PRO A 997 18.02 20.06 12.90
CA PRO A 997 19.14 20.30 11.98
C PRO A 997 19.74 21.71 12.09
N VAL A 998 18.88 22.71 12.24
CA VAL A 998 19.28 24.13 12.41
C VAL A 998 20.01 24.37 13.74
N GLU A 999 19.70 23.67 14.82
CA GLU A 999 20.44 23.79 16.10
C GLU A 999 21.84 23.21 15.95
N LEU A 1000 21.97 22.04 15.29
CA LEU A 1000 23.27 21.47 14.99
C LEU A 1000 24.11 22.39 14.10
N LEU A 1001 23.56 22.92 13.01
CA LEU A 1001 24.24 23.88 12.13
C LEU A 1001 24.65 25.16 12.92
N ALA A 1002 23.76 25.67 13.77
CA ALA A 1002 24.07 26.83 14.60
C ALA A 1002 25.25 26.59 15.57
N SER A 1003 25.45 25.39 16.08
CA SER A 1003 26.59 25.04 16.95
C SER A 1003 27.91 25.00 16.16
N MET A 1004 27.85 24.75 14.88
CA MET A 1004 29.01 24.73 13.99
C MET A 1004 29.42 26.13 13.48
N LEU A 1005 28.48 27.06 13.45
CA LEU A 1005 28.76 28.43 12.98
C LEU A 1005 29.22 29.39 14.09
N GLY A 1006 29.04 29.02 15.36
CA GLY A 1006 29.44 29.83 16.51
C GLY A 1006 28.28 30.41 17.24
#